data_9213182b20ffa485a16c1570152cd9f3
#
_entry.id   9213182b20ffa485a16c1570152cd9f3
#
_cell.length_a   1.000
_cell.length_b   1.000
_cell.length_c   1.000
_cell.angle_alpha   90.00
_cell.angle_beta   90.00
_cell.angle_gamma   90.00
#
_symmetry.space_group_name_H-M   'P 1'
#
loop_
_entity.id
_entity.type
_entity.pdbx_description
1 polymer ?
#
loop_
_entity_poly.entity_id
_entity_poly.type
_entity_poly.pdbx_seq_one_letter_code
_entity_poly.pdbx_strand_id
1 'polypeptide(L)'
;MLRCRSLWKTFSAVRPPYTSKYLIRTLATTTDGVLPTEHIRNIAIIAHVDHGKTTLVDQLLRQSGTLKRLSALEQLQLTPTSSSMAKTTADSAVDGGFITRVMDSNDLEKERGITILSKCTSIMYKGNLINIVDTPGHADFGGEVERIMSMVDGVALIVDATEGPMTQTRFVLSKALSRGLKPLVVMNKADRSTSRPAQVESDLFDLFATLGATDEQMEYPLLYASAKQGWAQPEVPVIGAVPTEDASTEGEATTQMTPLFDLILSHVPPPTHLTADGPFSMLTVQIENDSYVGMLYLGRIESGSLKVGDNILALDADGNECGGGKVKKIFSRIGMDRVEKDTATAGEIVSIAGIKMVKGGGVNVSLVSREGWGAEGPKPLETTPIDPPTISMFVYPNDAPFAGREGSKLTSQVIRDRIYKEAETNVALKVLPGPTSEALELRGRGVLHLGVLFETLRREGFELTIGPPKAVMIPDPDVKGGKLEPIESCTINVREEYAGKVIERLTMRKGEMHLYENGDPEEGWVKIEMDVPARGLIGYMAGEFKNDVHGEGTLNHYFKDYQPYKGPIDTGRNGSLISMANGESSAYAMAPLQARGVLFIHPQTDVYPGMVVGECSKAQDIYVNPCLKKQLTNFRSAGADDKIVMASPRVMTLEESMAYMADDELIEITPKSIRLRKSILDPDKRKRMGGGKVG
;
A
#
# COMPACT_ATOMS: atom_id res chain seq x y z
N MET A 1 -21.65 65.10 -1.13
CA MET A 1 -20.56 65.81 -1.89
C MET A 1 -19.33 64.96 -1.93
N LEU A 2 -18.76 64.84 -3.12
CA LEU A 2 -17.43 64.31 -3.50
C LEU A 2 -17.25 62.78 -3.36
N ARG A 3 -17.48 62.06 -4.41
CA ARG A 3 -16.61 61.47 -5.48
C ARG A 3 -15.25 60.98 -4.99
N CYS A 4 -15.10 59.64 -4.98
CA CYS A 4 -13.85 59.03 -5.43
C CYS A 4 -14.18 57.81 -6.29
N ARG A 5 -13.93 58.02 -7.58
CA ARG A 5 -14.02 57.00 -8.66
C ARG A 5 -12.65 56.31 -8.80
N SER A 6 -12.73 55.07 -9.18
CA SER A 6 -11.77 54.38 -10.07
C SER A 6 -10.39 54.02 -9.52
N LEU A 7 -10.19 52.70 -9.33
CA LEU A 7 -8.95 52.02 -9.76
C LEU A 7 -9.25 50.50 -9.92
N TRP A 8 -10.07 50.20 -10.92
CA TRP A 8 -10.01 48.87 -11.56
C TRP A 8 -9.12 49.04 -12.78
N LYS A 9 -7.87 48.60 -12.65
CA LYS A 9 -7.00 48.41 -13.80
C LYS A 9 -6.31 47.03 -13.65
N THR A 10 -6.74 46.14 -14.54
CA THR A 10 -5.91 45.14 -15.26
C THR A 10 -5.05 44.24 -14.42
N PHE A 11 -5.64 43.12 -13.97
CA PHE A 11 -4.89 41.87 -13.91
C PHE A 11 -4.97 41.22 -15.30
N SER A 12 -3.95 41.47 -16.10
CA SER A 12 -3.68 40.72 -17.31
C SER A 12 -3.42 39.27 -16.92
N ALA A 13 -4.19 38.35 -17.46
CA ALA A 13 -3.98 36.93 -17.38
C ALA A 13 -2.54 36.62 -17.85
N VAL A 14 -1.68 36.24 -16.92
CA VAL A 14 -0.41 35.61 -17.24
C VAL A 14 -0.77 34.21 -17.73
N ARG A 15 -0.73 34.03 -19.05
CA ARG A 15 -0.79 32.70 -19.67
C ARG A 15 0.42 31.90 -19.17
N PRO A 16 0.23 30.65 -18.70
CA PRO A 16 1.40 29.80 -18.37
C PRO A 16 2.27 29.62 -19.61
N PRO A 17 3.59 29.56 -19.46
CA PRO A 17 4.49 29.45 -20.60
C PRO A 17 4.27 28.11 -21.31
N TYR A 18 4.04 28.20 -22.61
CA TYR A 18 3.99 27.12 -23.58
C TYR A 18 5.36 26.41 -23.66
N THR A 19 5.58 25.34 -22.89
CA THR A 19 6.81 24.55 -23.03
C THR A 19 6.58 23.04 -23.21
N SER A 20 5.38 22.51 -22.98
CA SER A 20 5.13 21.07 -23.20
C SER A 20 4.91 20.68 -24.67
N LYS A 21 4.46 21.60 -25.50
CA LYS A 21 4.28 21.33 -26.94
C LYS A 21 5.58 21.24 -27.76
N TYR A 22 6.69 21.76 -27.24
CA TYR A 22 7.98 21.74 -27.96
C TYR A 22 8.75 20.42 -27.82
N LEU A 23 8.63 19.73 -26.67
CA LEU A 23 9.28 18.43 -26.47
C LEU A 23 8.65 17.32 -27.30
N ILE A 24 7.34 17.38 -27.55
CA ILE A 24 6.65 16.41 -28.40
C ILE A 24 6.93 16.66 -29.88
N ARG A 25 7.19 17.92 -30.27
CA ARG A 25 7.47 18.28 -31.68
C ARG A 25 8.86 17.88 -32.19
N THR A 26 9.83 17.67 -31.32
CA THR A 26 11.20 17.24 -31.71
C THR A 26 11.34 15.72 -31.86
N LEU A 27 10.33 14.93 -31.42
CA LEU A 27 10.34 13.47 -31.49
C LEU A 27 9.39 12.87 -32.54
N ALA A 28 8.55 13.71 -33.16
CA ALA A 28 7.65 13.25 -34.22
C ALA A 28 8.31 13.39 -35.59
N THR A 29 9.07 12.38 -35.98
CA THR A 29 9.44 12.18 -37.38
C THR A 29 8.38 11.39 -38.18
N THR A 30 7.24 11.09 -37.55
CA THR A 30 6.07 10.53 -38.24
C THR A 30 4.92 11.53 -38.22
N THR A 31 4.18 11.63 -39.29
CA THR A 31 3.18 12.65 -39.61
C THR A 31 1.99 12.74 -38.66
N ASP A 32 1.85 11.84 -37.65
CA ASP A 32 0.69 11.75 -36.76
C ASP A 32 0.99 11.69 -35.25
N GLY A 33 2.25 11.87 -34.81
CA GLY A 33 2.59 11.87 -33.37
C GLY A 33 2.50 10.51 -32.67
N VAL A 34 2.42 9.42 -33.44
CA VAL A 34 2.33 8.04 -32.96
C VAL A 34 3.74 7.44 -32.95
N LEU A 35 4.14 6.87 -31.81
CA LEU A 35 5.40 6.13 -31.69
C LEU A 35 5.21 4.70 -32.20
N PRO A 36 6.12 4.17 -33.04
CA PRO A 36 6.09 2.75 -33.41
C PRO A 36 6.27 1.86 -32.17
N THR A 37 5.62 0.70 -32.14
CA THR A 37 5.69 -0.26 -31.02
C THR A 37 7.11 -0.69 -30.68
N GLU A 38 8.01 -0.72 -31.68
CA GLU A 38 9.44 -1.04 -31.50
C GLU A 38 10.17 -0.08 -30.56
N HIS A 39 9.69 1.15 -30.42
CA HIS A 39 10.24 2.19 -29.57
C HIS A 39 9.57 2.28 -28.20
N ILE A 40 8.74 1.32 -27.84
CA ILE A 40 8.05 1.27 -26.53
C ILE A 40 8.65 0.15 -25.68
N ARG A 41 8.85 0.41 -24.40
CA ARG A 41 9.23 -0.58 -23.39
C ARG A 41 8.32 -0.40 -22.16
N ASN A 42 7.66 -1.48 -21.77
CA ASN A 42 6.79 -1.49 -20.60
C ASN A 42 7.43 -2.37 -19.52
N ILE A 43 7.81 -1.79 -18.41
CA ILE A 43 8.50 -2.48 -17.33
C ILE A 43 7.81 -2.24 -15.99
N ALA A 44 7.61 -3.31 -15.20
CA ALA A 44 7.23 -3.19 -13.81
C ALA A 44 8.46 -3.23 -12.90
N ILE A 45 8.44 -2.46 -11.83
CA ILE A 45 9.49 -2.48 -10.81
C ILE A 45 8.97 -3.19 -9.57
N ILE A 46 9.60 -4.30 -9.22
CA ILE A 46 9.32 -5.12 -8.05
C ILE A 46 10.46 -4.94 -7.02
N ALA A 47 10.10 -4.70 -5.78
CA ALA A 47 11.06 -4.67 -4.68
C ALA A 47 10.38 -4.99 -3.37
N HIS A 48 11.16 -5.49 -2.41
CA HIS A 48 10.73 -5.50 -1.01
C HIS A 48 10.67 -4.07 -0.46
N VAL A 49 9.93 -3.89 0.63
CA VAL A 49 9.91 -2.63 1.39
C VAL A 49 11.35 -2.27 1.77
N ASP A 50 11.72 -1.01 1.69
CA ASP A 50 13.06 -0.48 1.99
C ASP A 50 14.23 -0.96 1.10
N HIS A 51 14.02 -1.79 0.07
CA HIS A 51 15.07 -2.13 -0.90
C HIS A 51 15.47 -0.99 -1.84
N GLY A 52 14.79 0.17 -1.74
CA GLY A 52 15.15 1.41 -2.44
C GLY A 52 14.49 1.59 -3.80
N LYS A 53 13.32 0.96 -4.02
CA LYS A 53 12.52 1.08 -5.24
C LYS A 53 12.23 2.53 -5.61
N THR A 54 11.58 3.30 -4.73
CA THR A 54 11.22 4.70 -4.97
C THR A 54 12.44 5.57 -5.26
N THR A 55 13.54 5.33 -4.52
CA THR A 55 14.81 6.07 -4.72
C THR A 55 15.41 5.79 -6.11
N LEU A 56 15.34 4.54 -6.58
CA LEU A 56 15.81 4.18 -7.91
C LEU A 56 14.99 4.86 -9.00
N VAL A 57 13.66 4.84 -8.89
CA VAL A 57 12.76 5.51 -9.84
C VAL A 57 13.00 7.01 -9.87
N ASP A 58 13.21 7.65 -8.72
CA ASP A 58 13.56 9.07 -8.64
C ASP A 58 14.85 9.38 -9.40
N GLN A 59 15.88 8.52 -9.30
CA GLN A 59 17.12 8.68 -10.05
C GLN A 59 16.91 8.51 -11.56
N LEU A 60 16.10 7.53 -11.96
CA LEU A 60 15.76 7.36 -13.38
C LEU A 60 15.05 8.61 -13.95
N LEU A 61 14.08 9.16 -13.21
CA LEU A 61 13.38 10.40 -13.59
C LEU A 61 14.28 11.61 -13.62
N ARG A 62 15.22 11.71 -12.68
CA ARG A 62 16.19 12.80 -12.59
C ARG A 62 17.19 12.75 -13.76
N GLN A 63 17.79 11.60 -14.00
CA GLN A 63 18.86 11.43 -14.98
C GLN A 63 18.34 11.36 -16.43
N SER A 64 17.09 10.95 -16.65
CA SER A 64 16.42 11.08 -17.96
C SER A 64 16.08 12.54 -18.33
N GLY A 65 16.27 13.50 -17.42
CA GLY A 65 15.90 14.90 -17.64
C GLY A 65 14.39 15.16 -17.59
N THR A 66 13.60 14.15 -17.23
CA THR A 66 12.13 14.28 -17.17
C THR A 66 11.70 15.07 -15.92
N LEU A 67 12.48 14.99 -14.83
CA LEU A 67 12.22 15.71 -13.60
C LEU A 67 12.90 17.10 -13.66
N LYS A 68 12.10 18.16 -13.59
CA LYS A 68 12.60 19.53 -13.59
C LYS A 68 13.24 19.89 -12.25
N ARG A 69 14.38 20.57 -12.30
CA ARG A 69 15.02 21.14 -11.11
C ARG A 69 14.17 22.28 -10.56
N LEU A 70 13.91 22.27 -9.26
CA LEU A 70 13.19 23.35 -8.59
C LEU A 70 13.96 24.65 -8.64
N SER A 71 13.29 25.77 -8.87
CA SER A 71 13.86 27.10 -8.71
C SER A 71 14.17 27.38 -7.23
N ALA A 72 15.11 28.30 -6.97
CA ALA A 72 15.47 28.66 -5.60
C ALA A 72 14.28 29.18 -4.76
N LEU A 73 13.28 29.79 -5.42
CA LEU A 73 12.05 30.27 -4.78
C LEU A 73 11.13 29.11 -4.38
N GLU A 74 11.00 28.08 -5.21
CA GLU A 74 10.21 26.88 -4.93
C GLU A 74 10.85 26.05 -3.81
N GLN A 75 12.18 25.95 -3.77
CA GLN A 75 12.92 25.31 -2.68
C GLN A 75 12.67 25.99 -1.33
N LEU A 76 12.62 27.33 -1.29
CA LEU A 76 12.31 28.10 -0.08
C LEU A 76 10.86 27.90 0.41
N GLN A 77 9.91 27.64 -0.49
CA GLN A 77 8.50 27.38 -0.12
C GLN A 77 8.30 25.98 0.45
N LEU A 78 9.16 25.02 0.09
CA LEU A 78 9.11 23.63 0.58
C LEU A 78 9.88 23.44 1.90
N THR A 79 10.74 24.40 2.29
CA THR A 79 11.40 24.41 3.61
C THR A 79 10.42 24.98 4.65
N PRO A 80 10.08 24.25 5.73
CA PRO A 80 9.18 24.78 6.76
C PRO A 80 9.82 25.98 7.44
N THR A 81 9.17 27.12 7.34
CA THR A 81 9.49 28.30 8.14
C THR A 81 9.15 28.05 9.60
N SER A 82 10.19 27.87 10.39
CA SER A 82 10.31 28.04 11.85
C SER A 82 9.20 27.52 12.78
N SER A 83 9.66 26.72 13.62
CA SER A 83 9.40 26.44 15.04
C SER A 83 8.84 25.07 15.38
N SER A 84 9.72 24.36 16.09
CA SER A 84 9.48 23.28 17.04
C SER A 84 8.89 21.94 16.54
N MET A 85 9.71 20.92 16.62
CA MET A 85 9.42 19.48 16.66
C MET A 85 9.18 18.69 15.36
N ALA A 86 9.49 19.20 14.19
CA ALA A 86 9.46 18.40 12.97
C ALA A 86 10.79 18.43 12.19
N LYS A 87 11.92 18.25 12.88
CA LYS A 87 13.25 18.31 12.23
C LYS A 87 13.64 17.04 11.45
N THR A 88 12.86 15.95 11.51
CA THR A 88 13.24 14.67 10.92
C THR A 88 12.60 14.36 9.58
N THR A 89 11.55 15.07 9.16
CA THR A 89 10.82 14.75 7.92
C THR A 89 10.96 15.79 6.80
N ALA A 90 11.40 17.00 7.10
CA ALA A 90 11.48 18.09 6.11
C ALA A 90 12.79 18.12 5.32
N ASP A 91 13.90 17.63 5.89
CA ASP A 91 15.21 17.60 5.20
C ASP A 91 15.30 16.53 4.10
N SER A 92 14.33 15.61 4.05
CA SER A 92 14.27 14.55 3.04
C SER A 92 13.46 14.89 1.79
N ALA A 93 12.74 16.01 1.75
CA ALA A 93 11.85 16.33 0.64
C ALA A 93 12.56 16.95 -0.58
N VAL A 94 13.77 17.48 -0.42
CA VAL A 94 14.53 18.12 -1.51
C VAL A 94 16.01 17.76 -1.39
N ASP A 95 16.55 17.11 -2.39
CA ASP A 95 17.96 16.79 -2.50
C ASP A 95 18.56 17.36 -3.79
N GLY A 96 19.67 18.08 -3.68
CA GLY A 96 20.32 18.71 -4.83
C GLY A 96 19.43 19.64 -5.67
N GLY A 97 18.30 20.15 -5.12
CA GLY A 97 17.33 20.98 -5.81
C GLY A 97 16.24 20.21 -6.55
N PHE A 98 16.09 18.91 -6.30
CA PHE A 98 15.02 18.07 -6.82
C PHE A 98 14.11 17.56 -5.69
N ILE A 99 12.82 17.36 -6.00
CA ILE A 99 11.91 16.70 -5.08
C ILE A 99 12.35 15.23 -4.97
N THR A 100 12.41 14.70 -3.75
CA THR A 100 12.63 13.26 -3.48
C THR A 100 11.31 12.54 -3.26
N ARG A 101 11.29 11.23 -3.50
CA ARG A 101 10.08 10.40 -3.40
C ARG A 101 8.91 10.95 -4.23
N VAL A 102 9.22 11.30 -5.47
CA VAL A 102 8.27 11.93 -6.41
C VAL A 102 7.08 11.00 -6.67
N MET A 103 7.32 9.69 -6.68
CA MET A 103 6.27 8.69 -6.87
C MET A 103 5.36 8.54 -5.65
N ASP A 104 5.83 8.81 -4.43
CA ASP A 104 5.04 8.72 -3.20
C ASP A 104 4.21 10.01 -3.03
N SER A 105 3.09 10.12 -3.74
CA SER A 105 2.25 11.32 -3.72
C SER A 105 1.31 11.40 -2.51
N ASN A 106 1.04 10.27 -1.84
CA ASN A 106 0.19 10.20 -0.67
C ASN A 106 1.02 10.43 0.61
N ASP A 107 0.52 11.28 1.52
CA ASP A 107 1.19 11.54 2.79
C ASP A 107 1.38 10.26 3.63
N LEU A 108 0.44 9.30 3.54
CA LEU A 108 0.56 8.00 4.20
C LEU A 108 1.68 7.15 3.64
N GLU A 109 1.92 7.18 2.32
CA GLU A 109 3.05 6.48 1.68
C GLU A 109 4.38 7.06 2.18
N LYS A 110 4.48 8.39 2.26
CA LYS A 110 5.69 9.08 2.75
C LYS A 110 5.98 8.78 4.21
N GLU A 111 4.95 8.79 5.07
CA GLU A 111 5.09 8.51 6.50
C GLU A 111 5.48 7.07 6.79
N ARG A 112 4.93 6.12 6.02
CA ARG A 112 5.16 4.68 6.23
C ARG A 112 6.31 4.11 5.44
N GLY A 113 6.79 4.84 4.43
CA GLY A 113 7.85 4.38 3.53
C GLY A 113 7.44 3.24 2.60
N ILE A 114 6.14 2.98 2.43
CA ILE A 114 5.60 1.91 1.57
C ILE A 114 4.80 2.48 0.41
N THR A 115 4.91 1.87 -0.77
CA THR A 115 4.00 2.16 -1.89
C THR A 115 2.67 1.47 -1.64
N ILE A 116 1.58 2.24 -1.58
CA ILE A 116 0.22 1.74 -1.36
C ILE A 116 -0.49 1.55 -2.70
N LEU A 117 -0.43 2.57 -3.57
CA LEU A 117 -1.06 2.56 -4.88
C LEU A 117 -0.01 2.47 -5.97
N SER A 118 -0.29 1.63 -6.96
CA SER A 118 0.54 1.55 -8.17
C SER A 118 0.49 2.86 -8.95
N LYS A 119 1.64 3.25 -9.50
CA LYS A 119 1.76 4.46 -10.31
C LYS A 119 2.50 4.15 -11.59
N CYS A 120 1.99 4.69 -12.68
CA CYS A 120 2.66 4.62 -13.97
C CYS A 120 3.37 5.96 -14.24
N THR A 121 4.61 5.90 -14.67
CA THR A 121 5.37 7.04 -15.18
C THR A 121 6.08 6.64 -16.46
N SER A 122 6.45 7.62 -17.27
CA SER A 122 7.15 7.33 -18.52
C SER A 122 8.33 8.27 -18.69
N ILE A 123 9.40 7.76 -19.22
CA ILE A 123 10.63 8.49 -19.53
C ILE A 123 11.00 8.31 -20.99
N MET A 124 11.66 9.33 -21.56
CA MET A 124 12.20 9.25 -22.89
C MET A 124 13.72 9.05 -22.84
N TYR A 125 14.23 8.00 -23.47
CA TYR A 125 15.64 7.72 -23.51
C TYR A 125 16.05 7.19 -24.91
N LYS A 126 17.03 7.85 -25.52
CA LYS A 126 17.54 7.52 -26.88
C LYS A 126 16.42 7.33 -27.93
N GLY A 127 15.37 8.16 -27.87
CA GLY A 127 14.23 8.07 -28.81
C GLY A 127 13.20 6.98 -28.49
N ASN A 128 13.38 6.23 -27.41
CA ASN A 128 12.43 5.19 -26.95
C ASN A 128 11.65 5.71 -25.73
N LEU A 129 10.39 5.31 -25.66
CA LEU A 129 9.50 5.53 -24.52
C LEU A 129 9.60 4.33 -23.57
N ILE A 130 10.06 4.57 -22.36
CA ILE A 130 10.09 3.55 -21.31
C ILE A 130 8.99 3.88 -20.30
N ASN A 131 7.96 3.05 -20.26
CA ASN A 131 6.89 3.10 -19.27
C ASN A 131 7.33 2.29 -18.06
N ILE A 132 7.38 2.95 -16.91
CA ILE A 132 7.74 2.36 -15.63
C ILE A 132 6.49 2.29 -14.78
N VAL A 133 6.09 1.08 -14.39
CA VAL A 133 4.97 0.85 -13.50
C VAL A 133 5.50 0.46 -12.13
N ASP A 134 5.29 1.32 -11.15
CA ASP A 134 5.66 1.09 -9.77
C ASP A 134 4.65 0.17 -9.10
N THR A 135 5.10 -0.93 -8.50
CA THR A 135 4.23 -1.93 -7.86
C THR A 135 4.26 -1.81 -6.34
N PRO A 136 3.11 -1.97 -5.66
CA PRO A 136 3.10 -2.14 -4.22
C PRO A 136 3.94 -3.35 -3.80
N GLY A 137 4.69 -3.22 -2.69
CA GLY A 137 5.53 -4.30 -2.18
C GLY A 137 4.81 -5.24 -1.20
N HIS A 138 3.68 -4.83 -0.62
CA HIS A 138 3.00 -5.58 0.44
C HIS A 138 1.96 -6.55 -0.11
N ALA A 139 1.86 -7.74 0.49
CA ALA A 139 0.94 -8.81 0.05
C ALA A 139 -0.55 -8.39 0.07
N ASP A 140 -0.96 -7.50 0.98
CA ASP A 140 -2.33 -6.97 1.07
C ASP A 140 -2.77 -6.25 -0.21
N PHE A 141 -1.82 -5.78 -1.04
CA PHE A 141 -2.05 -5.13 -2.33
C PHE A 141 -1.78 -6.04 -3.54
N GLY A 142 -1.64 -7.35 -3.33
CA GLY A 142 -1.30 -8.33 -4.36
C GLY A 142 -2.20 -8.29 -5.60
N GLY A 143 -3.49 -7.94 -5.46
CA GLY A 143 -4.40 -7.81 -6.60
C GLY A 143 -4.12 -6.64 -7.55
N GLU A 144 -3.49 -5.60 -7.05
CA GLU A 144 -2.99 -4.52 -7.91
C GLU A 144 -1.78 -4.98 -8.69
N VAL A 145 -0.88 -5.72 -8.04
CA VAL A 145 0.30 -6.28 -8.67
C VAL A 145 -0.06 -7.21 -9.83
N GLU A 146 -1.00 -8.14 -9.64
CA GLU A 146 -1.44 -9.07 -10.69
C GLU A 146 -1.97 -8.35 -11.93
N ARG A 147 -2.72 -7.27 -11.72
CA ARG A 147 -3.27 -6.48 -12.84
C ARG A 147 -2.18 -5.71 -13.58
N ILE A 148 -1.22 -5.13 -12.84
CA ILE A 148 -0.10 -4.39 -13.43
C ILE A 148 0.72 -5.30 -14.33
N MET A 149 0.94 -6.56 -13.93
CA MET A 149 1.69 -7.53 -14.72
C MET A 149 1.07 -7.80 -16.10
N SER A 150 -0.22 -7.47 -16.30
CA SER A 150 -0.84 -7.56 -17.63
C SER A 150 -0.46 -6.43 -18.59
N MET A 151 0.06 -5.31 -18.08
CA MET A 151 0.41 -4.15 -18.88
C MET A 151 1.89 -4.08 -19.28
N VAL A 152 2.73 -4.98 -18.78
CA VAL A 152 4.18 -4.89 -18.91
C VAL A 152 4.75 -6.09 -19.68
N ASP A 153 5.93 -5.90 -20.25
CA ASP A 153 6.63 -6.89 -21.06
C ASP A 153 7.90 -7.40 -20.37
N GLY A 154 8.35 -6.70 -19.32
CA GLY A 154 9.49 -7.09 -18.50
C GLY A 154 9.33 -6.64 -17.06
N VAL A 155 10.20 -7.17 -16.19
CA VAL A 155 10.17 -6.92 -14.75
C VAL A 155 11.57 -6.62 -14.24
N ALA A 156 11.73 -5.50 -13.53
CA ALA A 156 12.95 -5.16 -12.81
C ALA A 156 12.80 -5.55 -11.33
N LEU A 157 13.54 -6.56 -10.92
CA LEU A 157 13.62 -7.01 -9.55
C LEU A 157 14.74 -6.26 -8.83
N ILE A 158 14.39 -5.44 -7.84
CA ILE A 158 15.36 -4.73 -7.00
C ILE A 158 15.56 -5.50 -5.72
N VAL A 159 16.81 -5.86 -5.43
CA VAL A 159 17.21 -6.61 -4.24
C VAL A 159 18.28 -5.83 -3.49
N ASP A 160 18.19 -5.77 -2.16
CA ASP A 160 19.24 -5.20 -1.32
C ASP A 160 20.46 -6.13 -1.29
N ALA A 161 21.63 -5.61 -1.60
CA ALA A 161 22.89 -6.36 -1.59
C ALA A 161 23.30 -6.88 -0.19
N THR A 162 22.68 -6.38 0.88
CA THR A 162 22.93 -6.81 2.26
C THR A 162 21.93 -7.87 2.69
N GLU A 163 20.63 -7.66 2.42
CA GLU A 163 19.53 -8.49 2.94
C GLU A 163 19.22 -9.68 2.02
N GLY A 164 19.40 -9.50 0.71
CA GLY A 164 19.06 -10.51 -0.29
C GLY A 164 17.56 -10.53 -0.63
N PRO A 165 17.08 -11.57 -1.35
CA PRO A 165 15.70 -11.68 -1.78
C PRO A 165 14.79 -12.04 -0.60
N MET A 166 13.80 -11.15 -0.32
CA MET A 166 12.84 -11.32 0.76
C MET A 166 11.53 -11.95 0.27
N THR A 167 10.72 -12.47 1.20
CA THR A 167 9.55 -13.30 0.92
C THR A 167 8.44 -12.58 0.14
N GLN A 168 8.22 -11.29 0.39
CA GLN A 168 7.22 -10.52 -0.37
C GLN A 168 7.57 -10.43 -1.86
N THR A 169 8.87 -10.33 -2.16
CA THR A 169 9.39 -10.36 -3.51
C THR A 169 9.08 -11.69 -4.21
N ARG A 170 9.10 -12.80 -3.47
CA ARG A 170 8.82 -14.16 -3.97
C ARG A 170 7.42 -14.26 -4.58
N PHE A 171 6.39 -13.75 -3.89
CA PHE A 171 5.01 -13.76 -4.38
C PHE A 171 4.87 -12.99 -5.70
N VAL A 172 5.36 -11.75 -5.73
CA VAL A 172 5.25 -10.88 -6.91
C VAL A 172 6.06 -11.44 -8.09
N LEU A 173 7.27 -11.94 -7.82
CA LEU A 173 8.13 -12.57 -8.83
C LEU A 173 7.50 -13.84 -9.39
N SER A 174 6.91 -14.71 -8.56
CA SER A 174 6.20 -15.92 -9.01
C SER A 174 5.10 -15.58 -10.02
N LYS A 175 4.30 -14.53 -9.75
CA LYS A 175 3.25 -14.05 -10.66
C LYS A 175 3.81 -13.49 -11.96
N ALA A 176 4.96 -12.80 -11.92
CA ALA A 176 5.65 -12.29 -13.09
C ALA A 176 6.19 -13.43 -13.98
N LEU A 177 6.86 -14.40 -13.36
CA LEU A 177 7.43 -15.57 -14.06
C LEU A 177 6.36 -16.45 -14.69
N SER A 178 5.24 -16.70 -13.98
CA SER A 178 4.12 -17.50 -14.52
C SER A 178 3.45 -16.86 -15.74
N ARG A 179 3.61 -15.55 -15.95
CA ARG A 179 3.15 -14.82 -17.15
C ARG A 179 4.19 -14.75 -18.26
N GLY A 180 5.34 -15.37 -18.08
CA GLY A 180 6.41 -15.37 -19.09
C GLY A 180 7.13 -14.01 -19.22
N LEU A 181 7.01 -13.10 -18.25
CA LEU A 181 7.72 -11.83 -18.27
C LEU A 181 9.23 -12.05 -18.17
N LYS A 182 10.01 -11.22 -18.88
CA LYS A 182 11.47 -11.27 -18.82
C LYS A 182 11.99 -10.50 -17.60
N PRO A 183 12.66 -11.19 -16.66
CA PRO A 183 13.21 -10.55 -15.48
C PRO A 183 14.58 -9.92 -15.78
N LEU A 184 14.85 -8.78 -15.16
CA LEU A 184 16.19 -8.23 -14.96
C LEU A 184 16.37 -7.93 -13.48
N VAL A 185 17.58 -8.07 -12.96
CA VAL A 185 17.87 -7.90 -11.53
C VAL A 185 18.76 -6.69 -11.31
N VAL A 186 18.37 -5.87 -10.33
CA VAL A 186 19.15 -4.72 -9.86
C VAL A 186 19.51 -4.94 -8.40
N MET A 187 20.75 -5.28 -8.12
CA MET A 187 21.29 -5.42 -6.76
C MET A 187 21.63 -4.04 -6.23
N ASN A 188 20.71 -3.49 -5.47
CA ASN A 188 20.81 -2.12 -4.93
C ASN A 188 21.57 -2.07 -3.60
N LYS A 189 22.00 -0.87 -3.20
CA LYS A 189 22.78 -0.60 -1.99
C LYS A 189 24.14 -1.33 -1.98
N ALA A 190 24.68 -1.60 -3.15
CA ALA A 190 25.97 -2.26 -3.32
C ALA A 190 27.16 -1.40 -2.81
N ASP A 191 26.93 -0.13 -2.49
CA ASP A 191 27.86 0.80 -1.86
C ASP A 191 28.09 0.56 -0.37
N ARG A 192 27.26 -0.27 0.30
CA ARG A 192 27.36 -0.51 1.74
C ARG A 192 28.53 -1.45 2.07
N SER A 193 29.19 -1.19 3.20
CA SER A 193 30.28 -2.06 3.71
C SER A 193 29.79 -3.46 4.13
N THR A 194 28.49 -3.61 4.40
CA THR A 194 27.82 -4.87 4.75
C THR A 194 27.29 -5.63 3.54
N SER A 195 27.55 -5.13 2.34
CA SER A 195 27.11 -5.75 1.08
C SER A 195 27.80 -7.12 0.89
N ARG A 196 27.00 -8.15 0.50
CA ARG A 196 27.44 -9.52 0.24
C ARG A 196 26.97 -10.01 -1.14
N PRO A 197 27.45 -9.41 -2.24
CA PRO A 197 26.88 -9.62 -3.56
C PRO A 197 26.86 -11.08 -4.00
N ALA A 198 27.97 -11.82 -3.80
CA ALA A 198 28.11 -13.21 -4.24
C ALA A 198 27.09 -14.16 -3.57
N GLN A 199 26.81 -13.94 -2.28
CA GLN A 199 25.82 -14.73 -1.56
C GLN A 199 24.40 -14.40 -2.04
N VAL A 200 24.08 -13.10 -2.19
CA VAL A 200 22.76 -12.65 -2.68
C VAL A 200 22.50 -13.14 -4.10
N GLU A 201 23.53 -13.25 -4.94
CA GLU A 201 23.42 -13.83 -6.28
C GLU A 201 23.07 -15.32 -6.23
N SER A 202 23.69 -16.09 -5.32
CA SER A 202 23.32 -17.49 -5.08
C SER A 202 21.88 -17.62 -4.57
N ASP A 203 21.48 -16.81 -3.59
CA ASP A 203 20.12 -16.81 -3.04
C ASP A 203 19.07 -16.45 -4.11
N LEU A 204 19.41 -15.56 -5.04
CA LEU A 204 18.56 -15.22 -6.17
C LEU A 204 18.39 -16.38 -7.15
N PHE A 205 19.49 -17.07 -7.48
CA PHE A 205 19.45 -18.24 -8.34
C PHE A 205 18.55 -19.33 -7.75
N ASP A 206 18.70 -19.61 -6.47
CA ASP A 206 17.88 -20.58 -5.74
C ASP A 206 16.40 -20.16 -5.69
N LEU A 207 16.14 -18.85 -5.54
CA LEU A 207 14.79 -18.30 -5.58
C LEU A 207 14.13 -18.54 -6.94
N PHE A 208 14.80 -18.20 -8.05
CA PHE A 208 14.27 -18.40 -9.39
C PHE A 208 14.02 -19.89 -9.68
N ALA A 209 14.95 -20.76 -9.32
CA ALA A 209 14.80 -22.22 -9.46
C ALA A 209 13.61 -22.75 -8.65
N THR A 210 13.45 -22.31 -7.42
CA THR A 210 12.32 -22.70 -6.54
C THR A 210 10.97 -22.24 -7.09
N LEU A 211 10.91 -21.08 -7.77
CA LEU A 211 9.69 -20.54 -8.38
C LEU A 211 9.37 -21.17 -9.74
N GLY A 212 10.18 -22.10 -10.22
CA GLY A 212 9.95 -22.78 -11.50
C GLY A 212 10.19 -21.90 -12.70
N ALA A 213 11.17 -20.99 -12.64
CA ALA A 213 11.57 -20.16 -13.75
C ALA A 213 12.02 -21.03 -14.96
N THR A 214 11.72 -20.59 -16.17
CA THR A 214 12.20 -21.23 -17.40
C THR A 214 13.69 -20.98 -17.60
N ASP A 215 14.36 -21.78 -18.42
CA ASP A 215 15.79 -21.60 -18.72
C ASP A 215 16.09 -20.17 -19.22
N GLU A 216 15.20 -19.60 -20.07
CA GLU A 216 15.34 -18.20 -20.53
C GLU A 216 15.19 -17.18 -19.40
N GLN A 217 14.37 -17.47 -18.39
CA GLN A 217 14.17 -16.59 -17.24
C GLN A 217 15.30 -16.74 -16.19
N MET A 218 16.00 -17.88 -16.19
CA MET A 218 17.19 -18.10 -15.36
C MET A 218 18.42 -17.35 -15.90
N GLU A 219 18.45 -17.04 -17.19
CA GLU A 219 19.50 -16.20 -17.80
C GLU A 219 19.20 -14.70 -17.63
N TYR A 220 18.80 -14.28 -16.44
CA TYR A 220 18.52 -12.87 -16.18
C TYR A 220 19.80 -12.02 -16.09
N PRO A 221 19.85 -10.84 -16.70
CA PRO A 221 20.95 -9.91 -16.53
C PRO A 221 20.91 -9.27 -15.13
N LEU A 222 22.10 -9.10 -14.53
CA LEU A 222 22.30 -8.52 -13.21
C LEU A 222 23.09 -7.21 -13.33
N LEU A 223 22.64 -6.17 -12.63
CA LEU A 223 23.36 -4.92 -12.42
C LEU A 223 23.50 -4.63 -10.93
N TYR A 224 24.68 -4.13 -10.54
CA TYR A 224 24.93 -3.59 -9.21
C TYR A 224 24.66 -2.10 -9.21
N ALA A 225 23.95 -1.59 -8.20
CA ALA A 225 23.53 -0.22 -8.16
C ALA A 225 23.61 0.38 -6.75
N SER A 226 23.75 1.69 -6.70
CA SER A 226 23.41 2.51 -5.54
C SER A 226 22.42 3.59 -5.97
N ALA A 227 21.14 3.35 -5.68
CA ALA A 227 20.09 4.32 -5.96
C ALA A 227 20.31 5.64 -5.19
N LYS A 228 20.92 5.59 -4.01
CA LYS A 228 21.25 6.79 -3.22
C LYS A 228 22.33 7.64 -3.89
N GLN A 229 23.36 7.01 -4.43
CA GLN A 229 24.46 7.69 -5.10
C GLN A 229 24.18 7.92 -6.60
N GLY A 230 23.19 7.25 -7.18
CA GLY A 230 22.71 7.46 -8.54
C GLY A 230 23.53 6.76 -9.63
N TRP A 231 24.09 5.59 -9.37
CA TRP A 231 24.87 4.82 -10.33
C TRP A 231 24.43 3.37 -10.46
N ALA A 232 24.70 2.76 -11.61
CA ALA A 232 24.54 1.34 -11.87
C ALA A 232 25.70 0.83 -12.77
N GLN A 233 26.16 -0.39 -12.52
CA GLN A 233 27.26 -1.02 -13.28
C GLN A 233 27.12 -2.53 -13.34
N PRO A 234 27.66 -3.21 -14.38
CA PRO A 234 27.59 -4.67 -14.52
C PRO A 234 28.60 -5.44 -13.64
N GLU A 235 29.63 -4.77 -13.15
CA GLU A 235 30.69 -5.38 -12.37
C GLU A 235 30.46 -5.19 -10.88
N VAL A 236 30.92 -6.17 -10.06
CA VAL A 236 30.84 -6.08 -8.59
C VAL A 236 31.65 -4.86 -8.14
N PRO A 237 31.05 -3.91 -7.42
CA PRO A 237 31.78 -2.73 -6.96
C PRO A 237 32.82 -3.12 -5.91
N VAL A 238 34.01 -2.50 -5.99
CA VAL A 238 34.99 -2.58 -4.90
C VAL A 238 34.43 -1.80 -3.72
N ILE A 239 34.27 -2.46 -2.58
CA ILE A 239 33.69 -1.86 -1.37
C ILE A 239 34.48 -0.58 -1.00
N GLY A 240 33.79 0.55 -0.95
CA GLY A 240 34.37 1.85 -0.61
C GLY A 240 34.92 2.66 -1.80
N ALA A 241 34.91 2.12 -3.02
CA ALA A 241 35.23 2.89 -4.21
C ALA A 241 33.93 3.49 -4.78
N VAL A 242 33.84 4.81 -4.78
CA VAL A 242 32.89 5.51 -5.65
C VAL A 242 33.41 5.35 -7.07
N PRO A 243 32.60 4.93 -8.07
CA PRO A 243 33.05 4.90 -9.45
C PRO A 243 33.59 6.29 -9.81
N THR A 244 34.88 6.39 -10.09
CA THR A 244 35.50 7.65 -10.51
C THR A 244 34.94 7.98 -11.88
N GLU A 245 34.40 9.16 -12.02
CA GLU A 245 34.16 9.77 -13.32
C GLU A 245 35.47 9.74 -14.09
N ASP A 246 35.54 8.95 -15.14
CA ASP A 246 36.60 9.14 -16.13
C ASP A 246 36.40 10.50 -16.75
N ALA A 247 37.12 11.46 -16.21
CA ALA A 247 37.19 12.83 -16.68
C ALA A 247 37.88 12.87 -18.04
N SER A 248 37.19 12.52 -19.11
CA SER A 248 37.64 12.77 -20.48
C SER A 248 36.46 12.84 -21.43
N THR A 249 35.67 13.88 -21.30
CA THR A 249 35.11 14.65 -22.40
C THR A 249 34.33 15.85 -21.83
N GLU A 250 34.82 17.04 -22.01
CA GLU A 250 34.07 18.27 -21.75
C GLU A 250 32.79 18.25 -22.60
N GLY A 251 31.60 18.15 -21.96
CA GLY A 251 30.38 18.50 -22.64
C GLY A 251 29.14 17.64 -22.40
N GLU A 252 29.22 16.40 -21.95
CA GLU A 252 28.02 15.59 -21.59
C GLU A 252 28.14 15.12 -20.16
N ALA A 253 27.12 15.51 -19.32
CA ALA A 253 26.97 14.95 -18.01
C ALA A 253 26.73 13.44 -18.15
N THR A 254 27.74 12.63 -17.88
CA THR A 254 27.65 11.16 -17.90
C THR A 254 26.62 10.72 -16.86
N THR A 255 25.44 10.33 -17.32
CA THR A 255 24.36 9.84 -16.47
C THR A 255 24.77 8.49 -15.92
N GLN A 256 25.04 8.41 -14.64
CA GLN A 256 25.57 7.21 -13.97
C GLN A 256 24.59 6.00 -14.00
N MET A 257 23.30 6.24 -14.32
CA MET A 257 22.29 5.18 -14.55
C MET A 257 22.18 4.70 -16.01
N THR A 258 23.04 5.19 -16.89
CA THR A 258 23.07 4.80 -18.32
C THR A 258 23.08 3.28 -18.54
N PRO A 259 23.87 2.47 -17.79
CA PRO A 259 23.85 1.01 -17.97
C PRO A 259 22.48 0.37 -17.70
N LEU A 260 21.71 0.91 -16.76
CA LEU A 260 20.36 0.40 -16.46
C LEU A 260 19.37 0.76 -17.59
N PHE A 261 19.43 1.97 -18.12
CA PHE A 261 18.61 2.34 -19.26
C PHE A 261 18.92 1.49 -20.50
N ASP A 262 20.20 1.28 -20.80
CA ASP A 262 20.65 0.48 -21.93
C ASP A 262 20.26 -0.99 -21.77
N LEU A 263 20.32 -1.51 -20.52
CA LEU A 263 19.86 -2.87 -20.21
C LEU A 263 18.35 -3.00 -20.41
N ILE A 264 17.54 -2.05 -19.97
CA ILE A 264 16.09 -2.07 -20.21
C ILE A 264 15.79 -2.11 -21.71
N LEU A 265 16.46 -1.29 -22.51
CA LEU A 265 16.24 -1.25 -23.95
C LEU A 265 16.65 -2.53 -24.68
N SER A 266 17.73 -3.19 -24.22
CA SER A 266 18.27 -4.40 -24.87
C SER A 266 17.57 -5.68 -24.44
N HIS A 267 17.17 -5.78 -23.16
CA HIS A 267 16.65 -7.02 -22.58
C HIS A 267 15.12 -7.10 -22.59
N VAL A 268 14.42 -5.98 -22.27
CA VAL A 268 12.95 -5.97 -22.29
C VAL A 268 12.45 -5.94 -23.75
N PRO A 269 11.64 -6.91 -24.17
CA PRO A 269 11.13 -6.92 -25.53
C PRO A 269 10.17 -5.75 -25.77
N PRO A 270 10.17 -5.17 -26.97
CA PRO A 270 9.10 -4.26 -27.35
C PRO A 270 7.78 -5.04 -27.52
N PRO A 271 6.61 -4.40 -27.35
CA PRO A 271 5.29 -5.04 -27.50
C PRO A 271 4.92 -5.29 -28.97
N THR A 272 5.83 -5.87 -29.78
CA THR A 272 5.65 -6.11 -31.23
C THR A 272 4.64 -7.20 -31.54
N HIS A 273 4.28 -8.04 -30.56
CA HIS A 273 3.20 -9.02 -30.70
C HIS A 273 1.82 -8.36 -30.78
N LEU A 274 1.72 -7.08 -30.43
CA LEU A 274 0.49 -6.29 -30.46
C LEU A 274 0.37 -5.61 -31.82
N THR A 275 -0.81 -5.71 -32.43
CA THR A 275 -1.04 -5.20 -33.79
C THR A 275 -1.80 -3.89 -33.80
N ALA A 276 -1.27 -2.89 -34.51
CA ALA A 276 -1.96 -1.62 -34.74
C ALA A 276 -3.13 -1.72 -35.74
N ASP A 277 -3.13 -2.77 -36.55
CA ASP A 277 -4.07 -2.97 -37.68
C ASP A 277 -5.31 -3.80 -37.30
N GLY A 278 -5.74 -3.76 -36.06
CA GLY A 278 -6.92 -4.48 -35.60
C GLY A 278 -8.01 -3.57 -35.02
N PRO A 279 -9.15 -4.13 -34.63
CA PRO A 279 -10.12 -3.40 -33.85
C PRO A 279 -9.50 -3.02 -32.50
N PHE A 280 -9.86 -1.83 -32.00
CA PHE A 280 -9.34 -1.36 -30.70
C PHE A 280 -9.78 -2.29 -29.57
N SER A 281 -8.82 -2.69 -28.76
CA SER A 281 -9.04 -3.37 -27.49
C SER A 281 -8.03 -2.93 -26.41
N MET A 282 -8.51 -2.75 -25.19
CA MET A 282 -7.72 -2.35 -24.02
C MET A 282 -8.30 -2.98 -22.77
N LEU A 283 -7.47 -3.60 -21.94
CA LEU A 283 -7.87 -4.05 -20.60
C LEU A 283 -7.70 -2.91 -19.60
N THR A 284 -8.74 -2.62 -18.81
CA THR A 284 -8.67 -1.62 -17.75
C THR A 284 -8.03 -2.23 -16.50
N VAL A 285 -6.93 -1.64 -16.04
CA VAL A 285 -6.16 -2.12 -14.89
C VAL A 285 -6.39 -1.25 -13.65
N GLN A 286 -6.49 0.05 -13.86
CA GLN A 286 -6.65 1.03 -12.78
C GLN A 286 -7.67 2.09 -13.16
N ILE A 287 -8.33 2.65 -12.13
CA ILE A 287 -9.28 3.75 -12.29
C ILE A 287 -8.81 4.92 -11.43
N GLU A 288 -8.84 6.09 -12.01
CA GLU A 288 -8.59 7.34 -11.31
C GLU A 288 -9.81 8.25 -11.42
N ASN A 289 -10.11 9.00 -10.38
CA ASN A 289 -11.19 9.98 -10.42
C ASN A 289 -10.58 11.39 -10.49
N ASP A 290 -10.76 12.03 -11.63
CA ASP A 290 -10.33 13.42 -11.85
C ASP A 290 -11.51 14.36 -11.65
N SER A 291 -11.30 15.46 -10.90
CA SER A 291 -12.37 16.41 -10.55
C SER A 291 -12.98 17.13 -11.74
N TYR A 292 -12.23 17.25 -12.85
CA TYR A 292 -12.64 17.99 -14.05
C TYR A 292 -13.14 17.07 -15.18
N VAL A 293 -12.43 15.95 -15.40
CA VAL A 293 -12.70 15.05 -16.54
C VAL A 293 -13.59 13.87 -16.12
N GLY A 294 -13.68 13.60 -14.82
CA GLY A 294 -14.39 12.47 -14.26
C GLY A 294 -13.54 11.21 -14.18
N MET A 295 -14.16 10.04 -14.38
CA MET A 295 -13.47 8.76 -14.28
C MET A 295 -12.52 8.56 -15.45
N LEU A 296 -11.28 8.18 -15.13
CA LEU A 296 -10.20 7.84 -16.04
C LEU A 296 -9.88 6.35 -15.91
N TYR A 297 -9.88 5.65 -17.03
CA TYR A 297 -9.59 4.22 -17.12
C TYR A 297 -8.18 4.03 -17.69
N LEU A 298 -7.27 3.55 -16.86
CA LEU A 298 -5.87 3.28 -17.23
C LEU A 298 -5.70 1.84 -17.68
N GLY A 299 -4.99 1.64 -18.79
CA GLY A 299 -4.63 0.31 -19.28
C GLY A 299 -3.67 0.40 -20.46
N ARG A 300 -3.20 -0.77 -20.92
CA ARG A 300 -2.42 -0.91 -22.15
C ARG A 300 -3.36 -1.21 -23.32
N ILE A 301 -3.13 -0.58 -24.45
CA ILE A 301 -3.84 -0.90 -25.70
C ILE A 301 -3.24 -2.21 -26.23
N GLU A 302 -4.08 -3.25 -26.34
CA GLU A 302 -3.66 -4.59 -26.79
C GLU A 302 -3.76 -4.72 -28.32
N SER A 303 -4.73 -4.07 -28.96
CA SER A 303 -4.84 -4.04 -30.42
C SER A 303 -5.46 -2.75 -30.92
N GLY A 304 -5.18 -2.44 -32.19
CA GLY A 304 -5.75 -1.31 -32.89
C GLY A 304 -5.23 0.06 -32.48
N SER A 305 -5.99 1.07 -32.81
CA SER A 305 -5.73 2.46 -32.48
C SER A 305 -6.99 3.11 -31.95
N LEU A 306 -6.81 4.11 -31.09
CA LEU A 306 -7.90 4.86 -30.47
C LEU A 306 -7.73 6.35 -30.78
N LYS A 307 -8.84 7.01 -31.17
CA LYS A 307 -8.90 8.45 -31.39
C LYS A 307 -9.92 9.11 -30.48
N VAL A 308 -9.68 10.37 -30.14
CA VAL A 308 -10.67 11.18 -29.46
C VAL A 308 -11.94 11.27 -30.33
N GLY A 309 -13.07 10.88 -29.78
CA GLY A 309 -14.36 10.85 -30.49
C GLY A 309 -14.85 9.45 -30.85
N ASP A 310 -14.03 8.41 -30.71
CA ASP A 310 -14.43 7.03 -31.00
C ASP A 310 -15.48 6.54 -29.98
N ASN A 311 -16.35 5.64 -30.46
CA ASN A 311 -17.33 4.97 -29.62
C ASN A 311 -16.80 3.61 -29.20
N ILE A 312 -16.72 3.40 -27.89
CA ILE A 312 -16.24 2.16 -27.29
C ILE A 312 -17.29 1.51 -26.41
N LEU A 313 -17.22 0.18 -26.33
CA LEU A 313 -18.00 -0.67 -25.44
C LEU A 313 -17.11 -1.12 -24.29
N ALA A 314 -17.72 -1.37 -23.15
CA ALA A 314 -17.09 -2.00 -22.01
C ALA A 314 -17.72 -3.37 -21.79
N LEU A 315 -16.87 -4.41 -21.84
CA LEU A 315 -17.29 -5.81 -21.69
C LEU A 315 -16.69 -6.37 -20.40
N ASP A 316 -17.47 -7.11 -19.63
CA ASP A 316 -16.96 -7.91 -18.52
C ASP A 316 -16.20 -9.16 -19.00
N ALA A 317 -15.67 -9.96 -18.06
CA ALA A 317 -14.93 -11.18 -18.39
C ALA A 317 -15.78 -12.23 -19.11
N ASP A 318 -17.10 -12.19 -18.91
CA ASP A 318 -18.06 -13.11 -19.53
C ASP A 318 -18.55 -12.60 -20.91
N GLY A 319 -18.09 -11.44 -21.33
CA GLY A 319 -18.45 -10.81 -22.60
C GLY A 319 -19.77 -10.02 -22.57
N ASN A 320 -20.37 -9.79 -21.38
CA ASN A 320 -21.57 -8.98 -21.27
C ASN A 320 -21.24 -7.50 -21.32
N GLU A 321 -22.08 -6.70 -21.96
CA GLU A 321 -21.94 -5.25 -21.98
C GLU A 321 -22.21 -4.68 -20.58
N CYS A 322 -21.20 -4.07 -19.95
CA CYS A 322 -21.29 -3.44 -18.66
C CYS A 322 -21.24 -1.90 -18.72
N GLY A 323 -21.02 -1.34 -19.91
CA GLY A 323 -20.99 0.09 -20.12
C GLY A 323 -20.45 0.49 -21.48
N GLY A 324 -20.12 1.75 -21.64
CA GLY A 324 -19.53 2.28 -22.87
C GLY A 324 -19.63 3.79 -22.94
N GLY A 325 -19.20 4.34 -24.07
CA GLY A 325 -19.29 5.78 -24.29
C GLY A 325 -18.40 6.27 -25.43
N LYS A 326 -18.43 7.59 -25.59
CA LYS A 326 -17.58 8.29 -26.54
C LYS A 326 -16.31 8.77 -25.85
N VAL A 327 -15.16 8.45 -26.41
CA VAL A 327 -13.86 8.91 -25.90
C VAL A 327 -13.82 10.44 -25.94
N LYS A 328 -13.69 11.06 -24.79
CA LYS A 328 -13.61 12.53 -24.66
C LYS A 328 -12.17 13.02 -24.68
N LYS A 329 -11.29 12.30 -23.99
CA LYS A 329 -9.87 12.62 -23.88
C LYS A 329 -9.05 11.35 -23.68
N ILE A 330 -7.83 11.38 -24.21
CA ILE A 330 -6.81 10.35 -24.02
C ILE A 330 -5.61 11.05 -23.36
N PHE A 331 -5.11 10.45 -22.29
CA PHE A 331 -3.93 10.95 -21.59
C PHE A 331 -2.82 9.91 -21.61
N SER A 332 -1.61 10.32 -21.91
CA SER A 332 -0.38 9.61 -21.65
C SER A 332 0.36 10.27 -20.48
N ARG A 333 1.24 9.56 -19.82
CA ARG A 333 2.10 10.14 -18.77
C ARG A 333 3.49 10.37 -19.32
N ILE A 334 4.10 11.50 -18.99
CA ILE A 334 5.51 11.80 -19.21
C ILE A 334 6.05 12.34 -17.88
N GLY A 335 6.90 11.56 -17.21
CA GLY A 335 7.22 11.82 -15.82
C GLY A 335 5.95 11.77 -14.95
N MET A 336 5.73 12.81 -14.17
CA MET A 336 4.52 12.95 -13.34
C MET A 336 3.38 13.70 -14.04
N ASP A 337 3.64 14.31 -15.18
CA ASP A 337 2.66 15.12 -15.89
C ASP A 337 1.76 14.26 -16.78
N ARG A 338 0.45 14.58 -16.80
CA ARG A 338 -0.51 14.03 -17.75
C ARG A 338 -0.48 14.87 -19.03
N VAL A 339 -0.20 14.22 -20.14
CA VAL A 339 -0.16 14.84 -21.46
C VAL A 339 -1.35 14.37 -22.27
N GLU A 340 -2.16 15.30 -22.78
CA GLU A 340 -3.30 15.01 -23.63
C GLU A 340 -2.82 14.65 -25.04
N LYS A 341 -3.37 13.55 -25.59
CA LYS A 341 -3.10 13.05 -26.94
C LYS A 341 -4.41 12.95 -27.72
N ASP A 342 -4.34 13.16 -29.02
CA ASP A 342 -5.50 12.99 -29.93
C ASP A 342 -5.66 11.53 -30.36
N THR A 343 -4.55 10.78 -30.43
CA THR A 343 -4.52 9.38 -30.87
C THR A 343 -3.55 8.56 -30.02
N ALA A 344 -3.86 7.30 -29.82
CA ALA A 344 -3.01 6.30 -29.18
C ALA A 344 -3.08 4.96 -29.91
N THR A 345 -2.01 4.16 -29.86
CA THR A 345 -1.88 2.90 -30.58
C THR A 345 -1.51 1.73 -29.70
N ALA A 346 -1.62 0.52 -30.22
CA ALA A 346 -1.25 -0.71 -29.55
C ALA A 346 0.16 -0.61 -28.90
N GLY A 347 0.29 -1.14 -27.69
CA GLY A 347 1.50 -1.09 -26.88
C GLY A 347 1.61 0.13 -25.96
N GLU A 348 0.86 1.20 -26.19
CA GLU A 348 0.88 2.38 -25.31
C GLU A 348 0.03 2.17 -24.05
N ILE A 349 0.52 2.66 -22.89
CA ILE A 349 -0.25 2.75 -21.65
C ILE A 349 -0.91 4.12 -21.58
N VAL A 350 -2.24 4.15 -21.57
CA VAL A 350 -3.03 5.38 -21.62
C VAL A 350 -4.17 5.41 -20.62
N SER A 351 -4.60 6.60 -20.24
CA SER A 351 -5.81 6.83 -19.46
C SER A 351 -6.90 7.42 -20.34
N ILE A 352 -8.07 6.80 -20.38
CA ILE A 352 -9.20 7.17 -21.24
C ILE A 352 -10.33 7.78 -20.42
N ALA A 353 -10.86 8.92 -20.89
CA ALA A 353 -12.02 9.58 -20.29
C ALA A 353 -13.24 9.51 -21.21
N GLY A 354 -14.43 9.51 -20.61
CA GLY A 354 -15.70 9.59 -21.34
C GLY A 354 -16.54 8.32 -21.31
N ILE A 355 -16.02 7.24 -20.71
CA ILE A 355 -16.71 5.97 -20.53
C ILE A 355 -17.62 6.03 -19.31
N LYS A 356 -18.81 5.46 -19.41
CA LYS A 356 -19.75 5.31 -18.32
C LYS A 356 -20.01 3.83 -18.07
N MET A 357 -19.72 3.36 -16.87
CA MET A 357 -20.08 2.02 -16.44
C MET A 357 -21.51 2.02 -15.92
N VAL A 358 -22.29 1.02 -16.30
CA VAL A 358 -23.67 0.80 -15.84
C VAL A 358 -23.70 -0.24 -14.75
N LYS A 359 -22.77 -1.23 -14.82
CA LYS A 359 -22.62 -2.31 -13.85
C LYS A 359 -21.13 -2.53 -13.56
N GLY A 360 -20.78 -2.77 -12.30
CA GLY A 360 -19.42 -3.09 -11.89
C GLY A 360 -18.51 -1.88 -11.73
N GLY A 361 -17.33 -2.09 -11.14
CA GLY A 361 -16.37 -1.04 -10.82
C GLY A 361 -15.48 -0.56 -11.98
N GLY A 362 -15.56 -1.16 -13.16
CA GLY A 362 -14.80 -0.74 -14.35
C GLY A 362 -13.32 -1.15 -14.38
N VAL A 363 -12.84 -1.95 -13.44
CA VAL A 363 -11.51 -2.60 -13.47
C VAL A 363 -11.67 -4.06 -13.94
N ASN A 364 -10.68 -4.60 -14.63
CA ASN A 364 -10.75 -5.88 -15.34
C ASN A 364 -11.90 -5.92 -16.38
N VAL A 365 -12.17 -4.78 -16.96
CA VAL A 365 -13.16 -4.60 -18.02
C VAL A 365 -12.43 -4.38 -19.34
N SER A 366 -12.87 -5.05 -20.38
CA SER A 366 -12.33 -4.87 -21.71
C SER A 366 -13.02 -3.71 -22.40
N LEU A 367 -12.27 -2.66 -22.73
CA LEU A 367 -12.74 -1.57 -23.57
C LEU A 367 -12.46 -1.93 -25.03
N VAL A 368 -13.50 -2.01 -25.84
CA VAL A 368 -13.39 -2.48 -27.23
C VAL A 368 -14.13 -1.54 -28.20
N SER A 369 -13.65 -1.43 -29.43
CA SER A 369 -14.40 -0.72 -30.50
C SER A 369 -15.71 -1.45 -30.80
N ARG A 370 -16.75 -0.72 -31.22
CA ARG A 370 -18.01 -1.32 -31.70
C ARG A 370 -17.86 -1.97 -33.05
N GLU A 371 -16.93 -1.51 -33.85
CA GLU A 371 -16.74 -1.88 -35.26
C GLU A 371 -15.41 -2.59 -35.45
N GLY A 372 -15.29 -3.35 -36.53
CA GLY A 372 -14.02 -3.98 -36.91
C GLY A 372 -13.85 -5.45 -36.49
N TRP A 373 -14.80 -6.05 -35.74
CA TRP A 373 -14.67 -7.42 -35.19
C TRP A 373 -15.17 -8.55 -36.11
N GLY A 374 -15.59 -8.26 -37.32
CA GLY A 374 -16.11 -9.29 -38.21
C GLY A 374 -17.44 -9.91 -37.75
N ALA A 375 -17.69 -11.17 -38.16
CA ALA A 375 -18.97 -11.85 -37.89
C ALA A 375 -19.16 -12.30 -36.43
N GLU A 376 -18.09 -12.42 -35.63
CA GLU A 376 -18.14 -12.93 -34.26
C GLU A 376 -18.44 -11.84 -33.24
N GLY A 377 -18.36 -10.55 -33.61
CA GLY A 377 -18.58 -9.42 -32.74
C GLY A 377 -17.42 -9.17 -31.75
N PRO A 378 -17.52 -8.14 -30.89
CA PRO A 378 -16.47 -7.80 -29.92
C PRO A 378 -16.30 -8.89 -28.86
N LYS A 379 -15.04 -9.27 -28.60
CA LYS A 379 -14.68 -10.27 -27.58
C LYS A 379 -13.95 -9.62 -26.40
N PRO A 380 -14.21 -10.09 -25.17
CA PRO A 380 -13.45 -9.65 -24.02
C PRO A 380 -12.01 -10.16 -24.08
N LEU A 381 -11.08 -9.40 -23.54
CA LEU A 381 -9.71 -9.81 -23.32
C LEU A 381 -9.62 -10.78 -22.12
N GLU A 382 -8.62 -11.64 -22.12
CA GLU A 382 -8.39 -12.53 -21.00
C GLU A 382 -8.05 -11.72 -19.73
N THR A 383 -8.79 -11.99 -18.67
CA THR A 383 -8.61 -11.32 -17.39
C THR A 383 -8.10 -12.30 -16.34
N THR A 384 -7.18 -11.85 -15.50
CA THR A 384 -6.78 -12.62 -14.33
C THR A 384 -7.85 -12.49 -13.25
N PRO A 385 -8.35 -13.59 -12.68
CA PRO A 385 -9.28 -13.52 -11.57
C PRO A 385 -8.61 -12.82 -10.39
N ILE A 386 -9.35 -11.92 -9.77
CA ILE A 386 -8.88 -11.20 -8.57
C ILE A 386 -9.09 -12.12 -7.38
N ASP A 387 -8.05 -12.32 -6.55
CA ASP A 387 -8.19 -13.08 -5.31
C ASP A 387 -9.30 -12.51 -4.42
N PRO A 388 -10.09 -13.35 -3.77
CA PRO A 388 -11.18 -12.90 -2.94
C PRO A 388 -10.67 -12.18 -1.67
N PRO A 389 -11.48 -11.28 -1.09
CA PRO A 389 -11.13 -10.65 0.18
C PRO A 389 -11.12 -11.69 1.31
N THR A 390 -10.09 -11.65 2.16
CA THR A 390 -9.89 -12.61 3.26
C THR A 390 -10.38 -12.10 4.61
N ILE A 391 -10.47 -10.76 4.79
CA ILE A 391 -10.85 -10.13 6.06
C ILE A 391 -12.07 -9.25 5.89
N SER A 392 -12.97 -9.28 6.86
CA SER A 392 -14.14 -8.40 6.96
C SER A 392 -14.15 -7.61 8.27
N MET A 393 -14.61 -6.37 8.21
CA MET A 393 -14.82 -5.49 9.35
C MET A 393 -16.15 -4.73 9.21
N PHE A 394 -16.83 -4.51 10.34
CA PHE A 394 -18.01 -3.67 10.37
C PHE A 394 -17.65 -2.23 10.69
N VAL A 395 -18.31 -1.31 9.99
CA VAL A 395 -18.19 0.13 10.20
C VAL A 395 -19.54 0.68 10.63
N TYR A 396 -19.53 1.47 11.68
CA TYR A 396 -20.69 2.13 12.26
C TYR A 396 -20.45 3.64 12.33
N PRO A 397 -21.48 4.48 12.33
CA PRO A 397 -21.35 5.86 12.76
C PRO A 397 -20.87 5.91 14.23
N ASN A 398 -20.16 6.96 14.60
CA ASN A 398 -19.66 7.09 15.98
C ASN A 398 -20.83 7.43 16.93
N ASP A 399 -21.12 6.53 17.88
CA ASP A 399 -22.13 6.67 18.92
C ASP A 399 -21.53 6.82 20.34
N ALA A 400 -20.21 7.06 20.40
CA ALA A 400 -19.50 7.23 21.67
C ALA A 400 -19.89 8.54 22.38
N PRO A 401 -19.69 8.65 23.71
CA PRO A 401 -20.01 9.86 24.48
C PRO A 401 -19.29 11.14 24.01
N PHE A 402 -18.18 11.00 23.27
CA PHE A 402 -17.40 12.10 22.72
C PHE A 402 -17.65 12.35 21.23
N ALA A 403 -18.64 11.68 20.63
CA ALA A 403 -18.99 11.87 19.22
C ALA A 403 -19.29 13.34 18.89
N GLY A 404 -18.75 13.83 17.77
CA GLY A 404 -18.93 15.20 17.29
C GLY A 404 -18.05 16.27 17.93
N ARG A 405 -17.12 15.88 18.81
CA ARG A 405 -16.19 16.85 19.41
C ARG A 405 -15.00 17.19 18.50
N GLU A 406 -14.59 16.26 17.66
CA GLU A 406 -13.35 16.37 16.91
C GLU A 406 -13.58 16.41 15.40
N GLY A 407 -14.57 15.67 14.89
CA GLY A 407 -14.91 15.59 13.47
C GLY A 407 -16.25 16.22 13.14
N SER A 408 -16.45 16.56 11.88
CA SER A 408 -17.70 17.15 11.36
C SER A 408 -18.56 16.18 10.56
N LYS A 409 -18.00 15.02 10.17
CA LYS A 409 -18.62 14.04 9.26
C LYS A 409 -18.96 12.76 10.03
N LEU A 410 -20.16 12.75 10.66
CA LEU A 410 -20.61 11.68 11.55
C LEU A 410 -21.79 10.87 11.03
N THR A 411 -22.56 11.42 10.06
CA THR A 411 -23.81 10.79 9.66
C THR A 411 -23.55 9.53 8.83
N SER A 412 -24.35 8.49 9.06
CA SER A 412 -24.27 7.22 8.35
C SER A 412 -24.28 7.41 6.82
N GLN A 413 -25.07 8.34 6.30
CA GLN A 413 -25.16 8.60 4.87
C GLN A 413 -23.84 9.14 4.30
N VAL A 414 -23.22 10.12 4.96
CA VAL A 414 -21.96 10.75 4.51
C VAL A 414 -20.81 9.74 4.55
N ILE A 415 -20.77 8.89 5.58
CA ILE A 415 -19.79 7.80 5.68
C ILE A 415 -20.01 6.78 4.55
N ARG A 416 -21.26 6.39 4.33
CA ARG A 416 -21.67 5.46 3.28
C ARG A 416 -21.26 5.95 1.90
N ASP A 417 -21.63 7.16 1.54
CA ASP A 417 -21.35 7.77 0.23
C ASP A 417 -19.84 7.82 -0.03
N ARG A 418 -19.04 8.14 0.99
CA ARG A 418 -17.59 8.18 0.87
C ARG A 418 -16.98 6.78 0.70
N ILE A 419 -17.48 5.78 1.44
CA ILE A 419 -17.01 4.39 1.33
C ILE A 419 -17.38 3.79 -0.03
N TYR A 420 -18.60 4.03 -0.54
CA TYR A 420 -18.98 3.57 -1.87
C TYR A 420 -18.14 4.22 -2.97
N LYS A 421 -17.86 5.53 -2.83
CA LYS A 421 -16.95 6.22 -3.75
C LYS A 421 -15.53 5.60 -3.76
N GLU A 422 -15.04 5.16 -2.60
CA GLU A 422 -13.76 4.43 -2.53
C GLU A 422 -13.86 3.07 -3.23
N ALA A 423 -14.94 2.33 -3.01
CA ALA A 423 -15.15 1.03 -3.64
C ALA A 423 -15.31 1.09 -5.17
N GLU A 424 -15.67 2.25 -5.74
CA GLU A 424 -15.69 2.46 -7.19
C GLU A 424 -14.29 2.42 -7.81
N THR A 425 -13.27 2.89 -7.07
CA THR A 425 -11.88 2.93 -7.54
C THR A 425 -11.04 1.77 -7.01
N ASN A 426 -11.35 1.26 -5.83
CA ASN A 426 -10.64 0.17 -5.17
C ASN A 426 -11.39 -1.16 -5.28
N VAL A 427 -11.02 -1.96 -6.27
CA VAL A 427 -11.70 -3.26 -6.57
C VAL A 427 -11.45 -4.32 -5.49
N ALA A 428 -10.36 -4.21 -4.74
CA ALA A 428 -10.07 -5.12 -3.63
C ALA A 428 -10.99 -4.88 -2.41
N LEU A 429 -11.74 -3.76 -2.40
CA LEU A 429 -12.70 -3.42 -1.36
C LEU A 429 -14.12 -3.81 -1.78
N LYS A 430 -14.73 -4.76 -1.06
CA LYS A 430 -16.16 -5.08 -1.21
C LYS A 430 -16.95 -4.48 -0.08
N VAL A 431 -18.03 -3.77 -0.42
CA VAL A 431 -18.94 -3.14 0.55
C VAL A 431 -20.27 -3.86 0.53
N LEU A 432 -20.67 -4.37 1.69
CA LEU A 432 -21.93 -5.10 1.90
C LEU A 432 -22.77 -4.41 2.99
N PRO A 433 -24.08 -4.58 3.00
CA PRO A 433 -24.90 -4.13 4.12
C PRO A 433 -24.50 -4.87 5.40
N GLY A 434 -24.40 -4.13 6.50
CA GLY A 434 -24.08 -4.68 7.81
C GLY A 434 -25.32 -5.23 8.55
N PRO A 435 -25.14 -5.64 9.83
CA PRO A 435 -26.20 -6.22 10.64
C PRO A 435 -27.30 -5.21 11.01
N THR A 436 -27.02 -3.92 10.93
CA THR A 436 -28.01 -2.83 11.13
C THR A 436 -28.07 -1.98 9.88
N SER A 437 -29.15 -1.22 9.70
CA SER A 437 -29.34 -0.33 8.55
C SER A 437 -28.26 0.76 8.45
N GLU A 438 -27.60 1.09 9.54
CA GLU A 438 -26.56 2.12 9.61
C GLU A 438 -25.16 1.56 9.43
N ALA A 439 -24.99 0.25 9.62
CA ALA A 439 -23.70 -0.44 9.53
C ALA A 439 -23.38 -0.84 8.09
N LEU A 440 -22.08 -0.85 7.78
CA LEU A 440 -21.52 -1.44 6.55
C LEU A 440 -20.55 -2.55 6.92
N GLU A 441 -20.57 -3.63 6.14
CA GLU A 441 -19.53 -4.64 6.16
C GLU A 441 -18.53 -4.34 5.05
N LEU A 442 -17.27 -4.10 5.44
CA LEU A 442 -16.17 -3.88 4.52
C LEU A 442 -15.33 -5.16 4.47
N ARG A 443 -15.12 -5.68 3.27
CA ARG A 443 -14.25 -6.84 3.03
C ARG A 443 -13.04 -6.40 2.24
N GLY A 444 -11.85 -6.72 2.75
CA GLY A 444 -10.56 -6.41 2.15
C GLY A 444 -9.60 -7.59 2.21
N ARG A 445 -8.44 -7.45 1.60
CA ARG A 445 -7.42 -8.51 1.57
C ARG A 445 -6.68 -8.67 2.88
N GLY A 446 -6.48 -7.58 3.62
CA GLY A 446 -5.72 -7.59 4.87
C GLY A 446 -6.09 -6.46 5.81
N VAL A 447 -5.55 -6.54 7.03
CA VAL A 447 -5.77 -5.52 8.07
C VAL A 447 -5.15 -4.19 7.66
N LEU A 448 -3.98 -4.20 7.01
CA LEU A 448 -3.31 -2.99 6.54
C LEU A 448 -4.12 -2.29 5.44
N HIS A 449 -4.70 -3.04 4.50
CA HIS A 449 -5.54 -2.48 3.45
C HIS A 449 -6.74 -1.71 4.02
N LEU A 450 -7.48 -2.30 4.98
CA LEU A 450 -8.58 -1.61 5.66
C LEU A 450 -8.10 -0.49 6.57
N GLY A 451 -6.94 -0.66 7.23
CA GLY A 451 -6.31 0.35 8.08
C GLY A 451 -5.97 1.63 7.32
N VAL A 452 -5.44 1.52 6.11
CA VAL A 452 -5.17 2.67 5.23
C VAL A 452 -6.46 3.42 4.88
N LEU A 453 -7.54 2.70 4.58
CA LEU A 453 -8.84 3.31 4.31
C LEU A 453 -9.34 4.10 5.54
N PHE A 454 -9.31 3.49 6.73
CA PHE A 454 -9.78 4.15 7.95
C PHE A 454 -8.91 5.35 8.33
N GLU A 455 -7.59 5.27 8.14
CA GLU A 455 -6.69 6.38 8.38
C GLU A 455 -6.94 7.54 7.40
N THR A 456 -7.23 7.23 6.14
CA THR A 456 -7.63 8.22 5.12
C THR A 456 -8.94 8.93 5.52
N LEU A 457 -9.96 8.17 5.94
CA LEU A 457 -11.22 8.73 6.43
C LEU A 457 -11.00 9.61 7.67
N ARG A 458 -10.14 9.18 8.60
CA ARG A 458 -9.76 9.95 9.79
C ARG A 458 -9.18 11.32 9.41
N ARG A 459 -8.26 11.36 8.46
CA ARG A 459 -7.61 12.59 7.96
C ARG A 459 -8.58 13.50 7.19
N GLU A 460 -9.56 12.92 6.52
CA GLU A 460 -10.64 13.67 5.86
C GLU A 460 -11.67 14.27 6.84
N GLY A 461 -11.53 14.04 8.15
CA GLY A 461 -12.39 14.59 9.21
C GLY A 461 -13.64 13.78 9.52
N PHE A 462 -13.66 12.50 9.17
CA PHE A 462 -14.73 11.58 9.54
C PHE A 462 -14.54 11.09 10.99
N GLU A 463 -15.67 10.87 11.67
CA GLU A 463 -15.74 10.10 12.90
C GLU A 463 -16.55 8.83 12.66
N LEU A 464 -15.95 7.70 12.98
CA LEU A 464 -16.57 6.40 12.78
C LEU A 464 -16.14 5.41 13.88
N THR A 465 -16.89 4.35 14.01
CA THR A 465 -16.57 3.23 14.90
C THR A 465 -16.40 1.97 14.09
N ILE A 466 -15.34 1.21 14.35
CA ILE A 466 -15.06 -0.05 13.67
C ILE A 466 -15.13 -1.23 14.61
N GLY A 467 -15.62 -2.36 14.09
CA GLY A 467 -15.65 -3.65 14.78
C GLY A 467 -14.39 -4.48 14.54
N PRO A 468 -14.26 -5.62 15.25
CA PRO A 468 -13.09 -6.49 15.12
C PRO A 468 -12.96 -7.08 13.73
N PRO A 469 -11.71 -7.25 13.25
CA PRO A 469 -11.43 -7.92 12.01
C PRO A 469 -11.79 -9.41 12.11
N LYS A 470 -12.51 -9.93 11.13
CA LYS A 470 -12.95 -11.33 11.05
C LYS A 470 -12.55 -11.91 9.70
N ALA A 471 -12.11 -13.18 9.70
CA ALA A 471 -11.88 -13.87 8.45
C ALA A 471 -13.20 -14.10 7.69
N VAL A 472 -13.18 -13.92 6.39
CA VAL A 472 -14.34 -14.15 5.51
C VAL A 472 -14.50 -15.63 5.30
N MET A 473 -15.56 -16.21 5.89
CA MET A 473 -15.91 -17.62 5.70
C MET A 473 -16.80 -17.76 4.46
N ILE A 474 -16.55 -18.78 3.66
CA ILE A 474 -17.42 -19.15 2.54
C ILE A 474 -18.13 -20.48 2.82
N PRO A 475 -19.35 -20.69 2.27
CA PRO A 475 -20.01 -21.99 2.39
C PRO A 475 -19.19 -23.06 1.67
N ASP A 476 -19.08 -24.23 2.27
CA ASP A 476 -18.46 -25.38 1.64
C ASP A 476 -19.44 -25.97 0.60
N PRO A 477 -19.05 -26.06 -0.69
CA PRO A 477 -19.90 -26.61 -1.72
C PRO A 477 -20.12 -28.12 -1.56
N ASP A 478 -19.17 -28.82 -0.95
CA ASP A 478 -19.17 -30.29 -0.84
C ASP A 478 -19.86 -30.80 0.43
N VAL A 479 -19.93 -29.96 1.48
CA VAL A 479 -20.51 -30.35 2.79
C VAL A 479 -21.64 -29.41 3.17
N LYS A 480 -22.85 -29.93 3.23
CA LYS A 480 -24.05 -29.17 3.61
C LYS A 480 -23.91 -28.59 5.03
N GLY A 481 -23.83 -27.25 5.10
CA GLY A 481 -23.62 -26.53 6.36
C GLY A 481 -22.15 -26.41 6.78
N GLY A 482 -21.22 -26.96 5.99
CA GLY A 482 -19.78 -26.74 6.13
C GLY A 482 -19.38 -25.30 5.82
N LYS A 483 -18.24 -24.89 6.37
CA LYS A 483 -17.63 -23.58 6.10
C LYS A 483 -16.17 -23.79 5.73
N LEU A 484 -15.73 -23.05 4.75
CA LEU A 484 -14.31 -22.94 4.39
C LEU A 484 -13.75 -21.66 4.97
N GLU A 485 -12.53 -21.72 5.47
CA GLU A 485 -11.78 -20.57 5.97
C GLU A 485 -10.55 -20.28 5.11
N PRO A 486 -10.16 -19.00 4.95
CA PRO A 486 -8.97 -18.66 4.20
C PRO A 486 -7.70 -19.08 4.95
N ILE A 487 -6.82 -19.78 4.24
CA ILE A 487 -5.51 -20.20 4.72
C ILE A 487 -4.44 -19.34 4.07
N GLU A 488 -3.50 -18.91 4.87
CA GLU A 488 -2.37 -18.13 4.44
C GLU A 488 -1.07 -18.91 4.60
N SER A 489 -0.25 -18.90 3.60
CA SER A 489 1.11 -19.44 3.65
C SER A 489 2.02 -18.39 4.26
N CYS A 490 2.67 -18.75 5.35
CA CYS A 490 3.55 -17.88 6.13
C CYS A 490 4.99 -18.32 5.95
N THR A 491 5.88 -17.38 5.65
CA THR A 491 7.32 -17.56 5.72
C THR A 491 7.89 -16.71 6.84
N ILE A 492 8.61 -17.32 7.73
CA ILE A 492 9.09 -16.75 8.98
C ILE A 492 10.60 -16.92 9.02
N ASN A 493 11.33 -15.82 9.14
CA ASN A 493 12.77 -15.84 9.36
C ASN A 493 13.03 -15.32 10.77
N VAL A 494 13.59 -16.16 11.62
CA VAL A 494 13.85 -15.85 13.04
C VAL A 494 15.17 -16.48 13.48
N ARG A 495 15.73 -16.01 14.60
CA ARG A 495 16.84 -16.69 15.22
C ARG A 495 16.40 -18.04 15.79
N GLU A 496 17.30 -19.02 15.77
CA GLU A 496 17.04 -20.39 16.23
C GLU A 496 16.49 -20.42 17.67
N GLU A 497 16.96 -19.52 18.53
CA GLU A 497 16.52 -19.42 19.93
C GLU A 497 15.02 -19.05 20.08
N TYR A 498 14.43 -18.34 19.09
CA TYR A 498 13.01 -17.93 19.11
C TYR A 498 12.11 -18.85 18.28
N ALA A 499 12.69 -19.70 17.42
CA ALA A 499 11.97 -20.56 16.48
C ALA A 499 10.94 -21.44 17.19
N GLY A 500 11.34 -22.11 18.27
CA GLY A 500 10.47 -22.98 19.05
C GLY A 500 9.22 -22.29 19.59
N LYS A 501 9.38 -21.08 20.11
CA LYS A 501 8.27 -20.27 20.63
C LYS A 501 7.30 -19.83 19.53
N VAL A 502 7.81 -19.42 18.38
CA VAL A 502 6.99 -19.01 17.23
C VAL A 502 6.19 -20.19 16.68
N ILE A 503 6.84 -21.36 16.52
CA ILE A 503 6.18 -22.59 16.07
C ILE A 503 5.06 -23.00 17.04
N GLU A 504 5.32 -22.99 18.34
CA GLU A 504 4.33 -23.31 19.37
C GLU A 504 3.11 -22.39 19.26
N ARG A 505 3.32 -21.07 19.20
CA ARG A 505 2.27 -20.07 19.09
C ARG A 505 1.40 -20.23 17.85
N LEU A 506 2.02 -20.47 16.69
CA LEU A 506 1.28 -20.64 15.44
C LEU A 506 0.58 -22.02 15.37
N THR A 507 1.16 -23.05 15.94
CA THR A 507 0.50 -24.38 16.05
C THR A 507 -0.74 -24.32 16.95
N MET A 508 -0.68 -23.61 18.09
CA MET A 508 -1.87 -23.33 18.92
C MET A 508 -2.97 -22.61 18.12
N ARG A 509 -2.59 -21.79 17.15
CA ARG A 509 -3.49 -21.09 16.22
C ARG A 509 -3.86 -21.89 14.98
N LYS A 510 -3.69 -23.24 15.04
CA LYS A 510 -4.01 -24.20 13.98
C LYS A 510 -3.12 -24.08 12.73
N GLY A 511 -1.90 -23.56 12.88
CA GLY A 511 -0.88 -23.57 11.84
C GLY A 511 -0.27 -24.95 11.65
N GLU A 512 0.03 -25.30 10.40
CA GLU A 512 0.68 -26.53 9.98
C GLU A 512 2.06 -26.19 9.38
N MET A 513 3.12 -26.74 9.95
CA MET A 513 4.48 -26.47 9.49
C MET A 513 4.84 -27.42 8.33
N HIS A 514 5.37 -26.86 7.27
CA HIS A 514 5.80 -27.63 6.09
C HIS A 514 7.32 -27.68 5.93
N LEU A 515 8.03 -26.60 6.30
CA LEU A 515 9.47 -26.50 6.14
C LEU A 515 10.09 -25.89 7.39
N TYR A 516 11.20 -26.48 7.80
CA TYR A 516 12.12 -25.94 8.80
C TYR A 516 13.53 -26.08 8.25
N GLU A 517 14.17 -24.99 7.94
CA GLU A 517 15.46 -24.94 7.28
C GLU A 517 16.42 -24.08 8.11
N ASN A 518 17.54 -24.66 8.51
CA ASN A 518 18.60 -23.92 9.17
C ASN A 518 19.37 -23.12 8.12
N GLY A 519 19.49 -21.83 8.34
CA GLY A 519 20.35 -20.96 7.57
C GLY A 519 21.84 -21.21 7.91
N ASP A 520 22.67 -20.21 7.65
CA ASP A 520 24.09 -20.29 7.96
C ASP A 520 24.30 -20.53 9.46
N PRO A 521 25.04 -21.59 9.84
CA PRO A 521 25.32 -21.93 11.24
C PRO A 521 26.04 -20.80 12.02
N GLU A 522 26.76 -19.91 11.32
CA GLU A 522 27.46 -18.79 11.95
C GLU A 522 26.49 -17.61 12.26
N GLU A 523 25.41 -17.48 11.51
CA GLU A 523 24.43 -16.40 11.69
C GLU A 523 23.26 -16.80 12.63
N GLY A 524 23.00 -18.09 12.83
CA GLY A 524 21.96 -18.62 13.73
C GLY A 524 20.53 -18.26 13.32
N TRP A 525 20.28 -18.03 12.02
CA TRP A 525 18.94 -17.77 11.46
C TRP A 525 18.28 -19.06 10.99
N VAL A 526 16.96 -19.13 11.14
CA VAL A 526 16.14 -20.26 10.71
C VAL A 526 14.99 -19.74 9.87
N LYS A 527 14.70 -20.44 8.78
CA LYS A 527 13.53 -20.21 7.93
C LYS A 527 12.48 -21.28 8.21
N ILE A 528 11.26 -20.83 8.46
CA ILE A 528 10.09 -21.68 8.76
C ILE A 528 8.99 -21.33 7.77
N GLU A 529 8.41 -22.35 7.12
CA GLU A 529 7.23 -22.18 6.29
C GLU A 529 6.04 -22.93 6.93
N MET A 530 4.92 -22.21 7.12
CA MET A 530 3.71 -22.72 7.78
C MET A 530 2.47 -22.24 7.06
N ASP A 531 1.45 -23.10 6.98
CA ASP A 531 0.11 -22.74 6.55
C ASP A 531 -0.76 -22.44 7.78
N VAL A 532 -1.24 -21.21 7.89
CA VAL A 532 -1.97 -20.73 9.07
C VAL A 532 -3.32 -20.15 8.64
N PRO A 533 -4.44 -20.48 9.34
CA PRO A 533 -5.71 -19.80 9.10
C PRO A 533 -5.57 -18.28 9.28
N ALA A 534 -6.10 -17.48 8.35
CA ALA A 534 -6.00 -16.01 8.39
C ALA A 534 -6.44 -15.42 9.74
N ARG A 535 -7.48 -15.99 10.38
CA ARG A 535 -7.93 -15.58 11.73
C ARG A 535 -6.89 -15.85 12.82
N GLY A 536 -5.98 -16.80 12.62
CA GLY A 536 -4.88 -17.12 13.54
C GLY A 536 -3.75 -16.08 13.46
N LEU A 537 -3.57 -15.42 12.33
CA LEU A 537 -2.58 -14.36 12.12
C LEU A 537 -3.05 -13.00 12.65
N ILE A 538 -4.39 -12.77 12.68
CA ILE A 538 -4.96 -11.56 13.25
C ILE A 538 -4.52 -11.43 14.71
N GLY A 539 -3.92 -10.29 15.07
CA GLY A 539 -3.39 -10.04 16.40
C GLY A 539 -1.95 -10.52 16.62
N TYR A 540 -1.57 -11.67 16.07
CA TYR A 540 -0.21 -12.19 16.25
C TYR A 540 0.84 -11.31 15.56
N MET A 541 0.62 -10.97 14.31
CA MET A 541 1.57 -10.19 13.52
C MET A 541 1.80 -8.77 14.04
N ALA A 542 0.76 -8.11 14.55
CA ALA A 542 0.85 -6.70 14.91
C ALA A 542 1.60 -6.42 16.22
N GLY A 543 1.71 -7.40 17.11
CA GLY A 543 2.34 -7.16 18.41
C GLY A 543 3.01 -8.37 19.04
N GLU A 544 2.33 -9.52 19.10
CA GLU A 544 2.85 -10.70 19.80
C GLU A 544 4.12 -11.25 19.14
N PHE A 545 4.14 -11.34 17.81
CA PHE A 545 5.31 -11.82 17.07
C PHE A 545 6.56 -11.00 17.38
N LYS A 546 6.47 -9.66 17.31
CA LYS A 546 7.61 -8.77 17.61
C LYS A 546 8.14 -8.96 19.03
N ASN A 547 7.23 -9.24 19.99
CA ASN A 547 7.62 -9.50 21.37
C ASN A 547 8.27 -10.90 21.52
N ASP A 548 7.75 -11.90 20.79
CA ASP A 548 8.26 -13.28 20.84
C ASP A 548 9.67 -13.40 20.26
N VAL A 549 9.98 -12.58 19.25
CA VAL A 549 11.30 -12.54 18.58
C VAL A 549 12.17 -11.34 19.01
N HIS A 550 11.76 -10.59 20.06
CA HIS A 550 12.46 -9.39 20.54
C HIS A 550 12.81 -8.35 19.46
N GLY A 551 12.03 -8.31 18.39
CA GLY A 551 12.25 -7.45 17.23
C GLY A 551 13.22 -8.03 16.19
N GLU A 552 13.86 -9.17 16.45
CA GLU A 552 14.75 -9.85 15.53
C GLU A 552 14.03 -10.97 14.79
N GLY A 553 13.29 -10.63 13.75
CA GLY A 553 12.57 -11.60 12.92
C GLY A 553 11.59 -10.97 11.98
N THR A 554 11.30 -11.67 10.90
CA THR A 554 10.31 -11.26 9.90
C THR A 554 9.28 -12.37 9.71
N LEU A 555 8.02 -11.99 9.62
CA LEU A 555 6.91 -12.86 9.28
C LEU A 555 6.19 -12.25 8.06
N ASN A 556 6.20 -12.98 6.98
CA ASN A 556 5.50 -12.63 5.75
C ASN A 556 4.44 -13.67 5.45
N HIS A 557 3.33 -13.25 4.89
CA HIS A 557 2.21 -14.13 4.58
C HIS A 557 1.57 -13.76 3.24
N TYR A 558 0.91 -14.72 2.61
CA TYR A 558 0.07 -14.51 1.43
C TYR A 558 -1.07 -15.51 1.42
N PHE A 559 -2.18 -15.13 0.80
CA PHE A 559 -3.34 -16.01 0.64
C PHE A 559 -2.98 -17.22 -0.23
N LYS A 560 -3.28 -18.45 0.27
CA LYS A 560 -3.03 -19.70 -0.43
C LYS A 560 -4.32 -20.23 -1.05
N ASP A 561 -5.26 -20.66 -0.21
CA ASP A 561 -6.52 -21.28 -0.63
C ASP A 561 -7.58 -21.17 0.48
N TYR A 562 -8.76 -21.73 0.22
CA TYR A 562 -9.81 -21.94 1.19
C TYR A 562 -9.84 -23.41 1.62
N GLN A 563 -9.74 -23.70 2.92
CA GLN A 563 -9.79 -25.05 3.49
C GLN A 563 -10.93 -25.18 4.49
N PRO A 564 -11.36 -26.43 4.82
CA PRO A 564 -12.38 -26.66 5.84
C PRO A 564 -12.01 -26.02 7.19
N TYR A 565 -13.01 -25.48 7.86
CA TYR A 565 -12.85 -24.81 9.14
C TYR A 565 -12.18 -25.69 10.21
N LYS A 566 -11.01 -25.29 10.71
CA LYS A 566 -10.15 -26.06 11.65
C LYS A 566 -10.58 -25.95 13.12
N GLY A 567 -11.78 -25.43 13.41
CA GLY A 567 -12.31 -25.30 14.79
C GLY A 567 -11.89 -23.99 15.48
N PRO A 568 -12.33 -23.77 16.75
CA PRO A 568 -12.02 -22.52 17.48
C PRO A 568 -10.52 -22.38 17.75
N ILE A 569 -10.04 -21.14 17.74
CA ILE A 569 -8.68 -20.77 18.11
C ILE A 569 -8.75 -20.03 19.44
N ASP A 570 -7.95 -20.48 20.42
CA ASP A 570 -7.72 -19.74 21.66
C ASP A 570 -6.48 -18.87 21.48
N THR A 571 -6.68 -17.55 21.50
CA THR A 571 -5.59 -16.58 21.34
C THR A 571 -4.86 -16.30 22.64
N GLY A 572 -5.36 -16.77 23.79
CA GLY A 572 -4.74 -16.56 25.11
C GLY A 572 -4.60 -15.09 25.52
N ARG A 573 -5.50 -14.22 25.01
CA ARG A 573 -5.44 -12.79 25.25
C ARG A 573 -5.70 -12.43 26.72
N ASN A 574 -4.97 -11.43 27.22
CA ASN A 574 -5.22 -10.83 28.53
C ASN A 574 -6.49 -9.99 28.53
N GLY A 575 -7.09 -9.79 29.73
CA GLY A 575 -8.24 -8.93 29.91
C GLY A 575 -7.91 -7.44 29.74
N SER A 576 -8.94 -6.61 29.75
CA SER A 576 -8.84 -5.17 29.55
C SER A 576 -9.05 -4.41 30.87
N LEU A 577 -8.34 -3.30 31.06
CA LEU A 577 -8.62 -2.32 32.10
C LEU A 577 -9.67 -1.33 31.57
N ILE A 578 -10.87 -1.33 32.15
CA ILE A 578 -12.05 -0.63 31.65
C ILE A 578 -12.38 0.54 32.59
N SER A 579 -12.50 1.75 32.04
CA SER A 579 -12.92 2.91 32.82
C SER A 579 -14.38 2.78 33.27
N MET A 580 -14.63 3.14 34.55
CA MET A 580 -15.96 3.31 35.11
C MET A 580 -16.35 4.79 35.25
N ALA A 581 -15.40 5.69 35.13
CA ALA A 581 -15.57 7.10 35.37
C ALA A 581 -15.60 7.92 34.09
N ASN A 582 -16.29 9.05 34.16
CA ASN A 582 -16.26 10.09 33.13
C ASN A 582 -15.45 11.28 33.68
N GLY A 583 -14.49 11.76 32.92
CA GLY A 583 -13.66 12.90 33.27
C GLY A 583 -12.22 12.75 32.80
N GLU A 584 -11.37 13.62 33.31
CA GLU A 584 -9.94 13.66 33.00
C GLU A 584 -9.15 12.69 33.89
N SER A 585 -8.30 11.88 33.30
CA SER A 585 -7.42 10.92 34.01
C SER A 585 -6.34 11.65 34.81
N SER A 586 -6.00 11.16 36.00
CA SER A 586 -4.99 11.74 36.86
C SER A 586 -3.81 10.79 37.08
N ALA A 587 -2.58 11.32 37.12
CA ALA A 587 -1.39 10.53 37.43
C ALA A 587 -1.51 9.81 38.78
N TYR A 588 -2.19 10.42 39.75
CA TYR A 588 -2.42 9.83 41.07
C TYR A 588 -3.27 8.55 41.01
N ALA A 589 -4.32 8.54 40.19
CA ALA A 589 -5.18 7.37 40.04
C ALA A 589 -4.52 6.30 39.14
N MET A 590 -3.71 6.73 38.16
CA MET A 590 -3.11 5.83 37.16
C MET A 590 -1.88 5.08 37.71
N ALA A 591 -1.08 5.69 38.58
CA ALA A 591 0.13 5.07 39.12
C ALA A 591 -0.13 3.69 39.78
N PRO A 592 -1.11 3.49 40.67
CA PRO A 592 -1.38 2.17 41.23
C PRO A 592 -1.99 1.20 40.20
N LEU A 593 -2.55 1.68 39.10
CA LEU A 593 -3.10 0.81 38.03
C LEU A 593 -1.99 0.14 37.21
N GLN A 594 -0.79 0.73 37.14
CA GLN A 594 0.36 0.12 36.47
C GLN A 594 0.80 -1.22 37.10
N ALA A 595 0.54 -1.44 38.36
CA ALA A 595 0.77 -2.74 38.99
C ALA A 595 -0.21 -3.83 38.52
N ARG A 596 -1.31 -3.44 37.87
CA ARG A 596 -2.35 -4.37 37.36
C ARG A 596 -2.23 -4.63 35.85
N GLY A 597 -1.41 -3.84 35.14
CA GLY A 597 -1.24 -3.99 33.71
C GLY A 597 -0.60 -2.79 33.03
N VAL A 598 -0.61 -2.79 31.71
CA VAL A 598 -0.03 -1.77 30.85
C VAL A 598 -1.10 -0.76 30.45
N LEU A 599 -0.85 0.52 30.66
CA LEU A 599 -1.78 1.61 30.30
C LEU A 599 -1.60 2.04 28.85
N PHE A 600 -2.70 2.43 28.19
CA PHE A 600 -2.74 2.90 26.81
C PHE A 600 -2.90 4.42 26.71
N ILE A 601 -3.25 5.09 27.79
CA ILE A 601 -3.54 6.52 27.84
C ILE A 601 -2.51 7.27 28.70
N HIS A 602 -2.29 8.53 28.35
CA HIS A 602 -1.50 9.46 29.17
C HIS A 602 -2.35 10.05 30.32
N PRO A 603 -1.71 10.53 31.41
CA PRO A 603 -2.38 11.43 32.34
C PRO A 603 -2.98 12.64 31.61
N GLN A 604 -4.05 13.21 32.16
CA GLN A 604 -4.80 14.33 31.56
C GLN A 604 -5.52 13.98 30.23
N THR A 605 -5.82 12.70 30.02
CA THR A 605 -6.67 12.25 28.91
C THR A 605 -8.11 12.15 29.37
N ASP A 606 -9.04 12.69 28.57
CA ASP A 606 -10.46 12.52 28.80
C ASP A 606 -10.88 11.07 28.60
N VAL A 607 -11.61 10.52 29.57
CA VAL A 607 -12.12 9.14 29.53
C VAL A 607 -13.61 9.10 29.84
N TYR A 608 -14.27 8.05 29.38
CA TYR A 608 -15.69 7.79 29.64
C TYR A 608 -15.92 6.34 30.09
N PRO A 609 -17.08 6.02 30.71
CA PRO A 609 -17.39 4.66 31.13
C PRO A 609 -17.45 3.70 29.94
N GLY A 610 -16.76 2.55 30.06
CA GLY A 610 -16.66 1.56 28.99
C GLY A 610 -15.46 1.76 28.04
N MET A 611 -14.71 2.85 28.17
CA MET A 611 -13.45 3.05 27.45
C MET A 611 -12.38 2.09 28.02
N VAL A 612 -11.61 1.43 27.14
CA VAL A 612 -10.48 0.59 27.51
C VAL A 612 -9.25 1.51 27.69
N VAL A 613 -8.69 1.52 28.88
CA VAL A 613 -7.57 2.40 29.26
C VAL A 613 -6.24 1.66 29.39
N GLY A 614 -6.27 0.34 29.28
CA GLY A 614 -5.06 -0.49 29.38
C GLY A 614 -5.35 -1.98 29.23
N GLU A 615 -4.28 -2.75 29.15
CA GLU A 615 -4.28 -4.22 29.20
C GLU A 615 -4.07 -4.71 30.62
N CYS A 616 -4.84 -5.68 31.04
CA CYS A 616 -4.69 -6.32 32.35
C CYS A 616 -3.60 -7.40 32.30
N SER A 617 -2.86 -7.62 33.37
CA SER A 617 -1.93 -8.74 33.51
C SER A 617 -2.61 -10.11 33.70
N LYS A 618 -3.94 -10.13 33.87
CA LYS A 618 -4.78 -11.33 34.01
C LYS A 618 -5.75 -11.47 32.84
N ALA A 619 -6.23 -12.65 32.57
CA ALA A 619 -7.19 -12.94 31.50
C ALA A 619 -8.58 -12.30 31.70
N GLN A 620 -8.89 -11.76 32.89
CA GLN A 620 -10.18 -11.17 33.20
C GLN A 620 -10.17 -9.65 33.08
N ASP A 621 -11.26 -9.08 32.57
CA ASP A 621 -11.47 -7.62 32.53
C ASP A 621 -11.60 -7.04 33.95
N ILE A 622 -10.94 -5.92 34.19
CA ILE A 622 -10.98 -5.21 35.48
C ILE A 622 -11.53 -3.81 35.25
N TYR A 623 -12.50 -3.44 36.09
CA TYR A 623 -13.06 -2.10 36.11
C TYR A 623 -12.23 -1.18 36.98
N VAL A 624 -11.84 -0.04 36.46
CA VAL A 624 -10.94 0.91 37.11
C VAL A 624 -11.50 2.34 37.07
N ASN A 625 -11.09 3.16 37.99
CA ASN A 625 -11.38 4.60 37.98
C ASN A 625 -10.09 5.41 37.84
N PRO A 626 -9.76 5.87 36.62
CA PRO A 626 -8.56 6.64 36.32
C PRO A 626 -8.69 8.14 36.68
N CYS A 627 -9.87 8.61 37.10
CA CYS A 627 -10.16 10.04 37.32
C CYS A 627 -10.07 10.49 38.78
N LEU A 628 -9.66 9.58 39.70
CA LEU A 628 -9.55 9.96 41.12
C LEU A 628 -8.48 11.04 41.33
N LYS A 629 -8.89 12.16 41.92
CA LYS A 629 -7.97 13.27 42.27
C LYS A 629 -7.48 13.08 43.70
N LYS A 630 -6.22 13.46 43.96
CA LYS A 630 -5.67 13.50 45.32
C LYS A 630 -6.51 14.48 46.14
N GLN A 631 -7.07 14.03 47.25
CA GLN A 631 -7.76 14.93 48.16
C GLN A 631 -6.74 15.87 48.81
N LEU A 632 -6.97 17.16 48.68
CA LEU A 632 -6.16 18.18 49.35
C LEU A 632 -6.47 18.10 50.84
N THR A 633 -5.54 17.62 51.62
CA THR A 633 -5.62 17.71 53.08
C THR A 633 -4.89 18.97 53.55
N ASN A 634 -5.49 19.73 54.46
CA ASN A 634 -4.90 20.95 55.05
C ASN A 634 -3.68 20.68 55.95
N PHE A 635 -3.22 19.45 56.05
CA PHE A 635 -2.05 19.06 56.82
C PHE A 635 -0.79 19.29 55.96
N ARG A 636 -0.09 20.38 56.22
CA ARG A 636 1.27 20.61 55.73
C ARG A 636 2.22 19.67 56.49
N SER A 637 2.34 18.42 56.09
CA SER A 637 3.49 17.62 56.47
C SER A 637 4.70 18.14 55.66
N ALA A 638 5.82 18.39 56.36
CA ALA A 638 7.08 18.88 55.79
C ALA A 638 7.81 17.83 54.92
N GLY A 639 7.09 16.88 54.32
CA GLY A 639 7.59 15.93 53.37
C GLY A 639 7.32 16.44 51.94
N ALA A 640 8.37 16.56 51.15
CA ALA A 640 8.26 16.84 49.71
C ALA A 640 7.21 15.92 49.07
N ASP A 641 6.30 16.48 48.29
CA ASP A 641 5.41 15.66 47.46
C ASP A 641 6.29 14.76 46.61
N ASP A 642 6.27 13.45 46.86
CA ASP A 642 6.99 12.47 46.07
C ASP A 642 6.51 12.60 44.65
N LYS A 643 7.45 12.82 43.73
CA LYS A 643 7.15 12.84 42.29
C LYS A 643 6.63 11.47 41.91
N ILE A 644 5.37 11.41 41.42
CA ILE A 644 4.80 10.19 40.90
C ILE A 644 5.52 9.88 39.57
N VAL A 645 6.39 8.89 39.59
CA VAL A 645 7.07 8.38 38.39
C VAL A 645 6.19 7.28 37.81
N MET A 646 5.75 7.48 36.60
CA MET A 646 4.96 6.50 35.84
C MET A 646 5.77 6.00 34.67
N ALA A 647 5.63 4.70 34.34
CA ALA A 647 6.12 4.16 33.09
C ALA A 647 5.34 4.78 31.91
N SER A 648 6.01 4.93 30.79
CA SER A 648 5.37 5.44 29.57
C SER A 648 4.21 4.53 29.15
N PRO A 649 3.03 5.06 28.83
CA PRO A 649 1.93 4.26 28.31
C PRO A 649 2.27 3.71 26.92
N ARG A 650 1.70 2.55 26.59
CA ARG A 650 1.75 1.98 25.24
C ARG A 650 0.71 2.67 24.37
N VAL A 651 1.14 3.65 23.57
CA VAL A 651 0.28 4.28 22.55
C VAL A 651 0.27 3.40 21.33
N MET A 652 -0.89 2.86 21.00
CA MET A 652 -1.07 1.97 19.85
C MET A 652 -1.44 2.76 18.59
N THR A 653 -0.87 2.36 17.47
CA THR A 653 -1.32 2.81 16.15
C THR A 653 -2.71 2.26 15.83
N LEU A 654 -3.34 2.72 14.74
CA LEU A 654 -4.64 2.22 14.32
C LEU A 654 -4.58 0.71 14.03
N GLU A 655 -3.57 0.26 13.29
CA GLU A 655 -3.38 -1.15 12.95
C GLU A 655 -3.12 -2.02 14.17
N GLU A 656 -2.28 -1.55 15.10
CA GLU A 656 -2.06 -2.25 16.37
C GLU A 656 -3.34 -2.35 17.19
N SER A 657 -4.15 -1.29 17.21
CA SER A 657 -5.45 -1.28 17.88
C SER A 657 -6.43 -2.26 17.24
N MET A 658 -6.50 -2.29 15.90
CA MET A 658 -7.34 -3.23 15.14
C MET A 658 -6.96 -4.69 15.39
N ALA A 659 -5.66 -4.97 15.46
CA ALA A 659 -5.15 -6.30 15.73
C ALA A 659 -5.30 -6.72 17.20
N TYR A 660 -5.27 -5.75 18.12
CA TYR A 660 -5.39 -5.99 19.57
C TYR A 660 -6.83 -6.20 20.04
N MET A 661 -7.83 -5.60 19.41
CA MET A 661 -9.22 -5.58 19.90
C MET A 661 -9.85 -6.98 20.02
N ALA A 662 -10.68 -7.16 21.04
CA ALA A 662 -11.47 -8.37 21.24
C ALA A 662 -12.81 -8.33 20.48
N ASP A 663 -13.50 -9.47 20.40
CA ASP A 663 -14.80 -9.59 19.73
C ASP A 663 -15.90 -8.71 20.34
N ASP A 664 -15.78 -8.35 21.63
CA ASP A 664 -16.71 -7.51 22.37
C ASP A 664 -16.26 -6.03 22.44
N GLU A 665 -15.22 -5.68 21.71
CA GLU A 665 -14.65 -4.34 21.67
C GLU A 665 -14.90 -3.64 20.32
N LEU A 666 -14.85 -2.33 20.34
CA LEU A 666 -14.94 -1.45 19.18
C LEU A 666 -13.85 -0.36 19.28
N ILE A 667 -13.40 0.10 18.12
CA ILE A 667 -12.50 1.25 18.05
C ILE A 667 -13.26 2.47 17.57
N GLU A 668 -13.22 3.53 18.35
CA GLU A 668 -13.66 4.86 17.96
C GLU A 668 -12.52 5.57 17.24
N ILE A 669 -12.74 5.93 15.99
CA ILE A 669 -11.79 6.65 15.16
C ILE A 669 -12.29 8.08 14.97
N THR A 670 -11.49 9.05 15.42
CA THR A 670 -11.75 10.46 15.27
C THR A 670 -10.53 11.17 14.68
N PRO A 671 -10.63 12.36 14.13
CA PRO A 671 -9.50 13.07 13.51
C PRO A 671 -8.27 13.20 14.39
N LYS A 672 -8.46 13.34 15.71
CA LYS A 672 -7.35 13.56 16.67
C LYS A 672 -7.02 12.35 17.52
N SER A 673 -7.96 11.40 17.70
CA SER A 673 -7.83 10.33 18.69
C SER A 673 -8.32 9.00 18.15
N ILE A 674 -7.67 7.92 18.60
CA ILE A 674 -8.10 6.54 18.42
C ILE A 674 -8.35 5.99 19.82
N ARG A 675 -9.59 5.52 20.10
CA ARG A 675 -9.99 5.06 21.42
C ARG A 675 -10.60 3.67 21.32
N LEU A 676 -10.07 2.74 22.10
CA LEU A 676 -10.63 1.40 22.25
C LEU A 676 -11.74 1.45 23.32
N ARG A 677 -12.89 0.84 23.03
CA ARG A 677 -14.02 0.77 23.95
C ARG A 677 -14.74 -0.55 23.90
N LYS A 678 -15.48 -0.89 24.93
CA LYS A 678 -16.41 -2.02 24.86
C LYS A 678 -17.62 -1.68 23.99
N SER A 679 -18.15 -2.68 23.29
CA SER A 679 -19.34 -2.55 22.42
C SER A 679 -20.56 -2.08 23.23
N ILE A 680 -20.70 -2.57 24.47
CA ILE A 680 -21.71 -2.16 25.42
C ILE A 680 -21.04 -1.31 26.50
N LEU A 681 -21.33 -0.03 26.54
CA LEU A 681 -20.71 0.89 27.47
C LEU A 681 -21.16 0.71 28.93
N ASP A 682 -22.44 0.29 29.11
CA ASP A 682 -23.05 0.06 30.42
C ASP A 682 -22.53 -1.23 31.07
N PRO A 683 -21.86 -1.15 32.25
CA PRO A 683 -21.29 -2.32 32.91
C PRO A 683 -22.36 -3.33 33.39
N ASP A 684 -23.56 -2.87 33.79
CA ASP A 684 -24.62 -3.76 34.26
C ASP A 684 -25.26 -4.55 33.10
N LYS A 685 -25.39 -3.92 31.94
CA LYS A 685 -25.84 -4.61 30.73
C LYS A 685 -24.81 -5.63 30.28
N ARG A 686 -23.51 -5.33 30.34
CA ARG A 686 -22.44 -6.30 30.02
C ARG A 686 -22.49 -7.51 30.92
N LYS A 687 -22.63 -7.34 32.23
CA LYS A 687 -22.72 -8.45 33.19
C LYS A 687 -23.92 -9.34 32.92
N ARG A 688 -25.08 -8.77 32.57
CA ARG A 688 -26.28 -9.53 32.23
C ARG A 688 -26.12 -10.33 30.93
N MET A 689 -25.45 -9.78 29.92
CA MET A 689 -25.22 -10.47 28.64
C MET A 689 -24.06 -11.46 28.71
N GLY A 690 -22.99 -11.20 29.49
CA GLY A 690 -21.87 -12.11 29.69
C GLY A 690 -22.18 -13.30 30.63
N GLY A 691 -23.27 -13.26 31.37
CA GLY A 691 -23.75 -14.39 32.21
C GLY A 691 -24.47 -15.51 31.45
N GLY A 692 -24.76 -15.31 30.16
CA GLY A 692 -25.25 -16.38 29.28
C GLY A 692 -24.06 -17.13 28.70
N LYS A 693 -23.80 -18.34 29.18
CA LYS A 693 -22.85 -19.27 28.57
C LYS A 693 -23.15 -19.34 27.09
N VAL A 694 -22.19 -18.89 26.27
CA VAL A 694 -22.17 -19.28 24.86
C VAL A 694 -21.83 -20.77 24.86
N GLY A 695 -22.83 -21.61 24.59
CA GLY A 695 -22.66 -23.01 24.32
C GLY A 695 -22.20 -23.26 22.91
#